data_c56ff1f82e4d895e15f5c4eef950d001
#
_entry.id   c56ff1f82e4d895e15f5c4eef950d001
#
_cell.length_a   1.000
_cell.length_b   1.000
_cell.length_c   1.000
_cell.angle_alpha   90.00
_cell.angle_beta   90.00
_cell.angle_gamma   90.00
#
_symmetry.space_group_name_H-M   'P 1'
#
loop_
_entity.id
_entity.type
_entity.pdbx_description
1 polymer ?
#
loop_
_entity_poly.entity_id
_entity_poly.type
_entity_poly.pdbx_seq_one_letter_code
_entity_poly.pdbx_strand_id
1 'polypeptide(L)'
;MIASATIATDLQSPWLSAPSVPVFESISIDSRSLQNGDKTLFFALPGKQHDGHAYIPDLIKKGVCHFVVSKLPEEIPQHVHFIVVENVLAALQKLAAAHRSRFELPVIGITGSNGKTIVKEWLYYLLSPEYSITKSPKSYNSQVGVPLSVLALNDQSTLGLFEAGISTTHEMEKLQQMIQPTIGLLTHIGSAHNEGFDSIAQKITEKLQLFTQAEVLIYKLDLLQGMTLHQNRRGFSWSYSLQSADVLVQKKVQTTSTDLEFKTASHHYNCRIPFTDEASIENAISCVLVMVYLGYENEQIAKRMASLFPVEMRLKVKAGLHNSTLIDDSYSADLDSLKIALDFLEHQKNHKHKTLILSDVFQSGLTESLLYNQVAQLIQTHKINRVFGIGSAISRHASLLPNCLSFPTTAAFLSQLDQLEMGNETILIKGARVFEFEKIVSALEEKTHETVLEINLNALTHNLNYYRSKLAPGTQLMVMVKAFGYGNGGIEIAKLLAHHKINYLGVAFTDEGIALKNAGIDVPIMVMNPESSSFATIIQYKLEPELYSMKGLRSFIKMAELHQLERFPIHLKLDTGMHRLGFDADQLPEILPLLRATKSVQVKSILSHMATSDDLENKQFALQQIEAFKTGSEYLQQALGYRVICHLANSSAISNYPDAQFDMVRLGIGLYGISNNPAEQPALEQVGILKSVISQIRTIQAGESVGYGRRFVADKPLKIATIPVGYADGISRQWGNGLGYVTIHGKPAPIVGSICMDMLMVDVTGIVCEEGDRVQLFGDSPTVMEMAQKLHTIPYEIITGISQRVKRIFYRE
;
A
#
# COMPACT_ATOMS: atom_id res chain seq x y z
N MET A 1 10.97 19.20 -0.45
CA MET A 1 11.63 19.86 -1.62
C MET A 1 12.99 20.36 -1.20
N ILE A 2 14.05 20.11 -1.97
CA ILE A 2 15.43 20.46 -1.60
C ILE A 2 16.03 21.31 -2.74
N ALA A 3 16.59 22.50 -2.37
CA ALA A 3 17.20 23.37 -3.36
C ALA A 3 18.50 22.77 -3.94
N SER A 4 18.72 22.91 -5.24
CA SER A 4 19.89 22.35 -5.93
C SER A 4 21.22 22.92 -5.42
N ALA A 5 21.26 24.20 -5.07
CA ALA A 5 22.43 24.85 -4.46
C ALA A 5 22.76 24.26 -3.09
N THR A 6 21.73 23.92 -2.31
CA THR A 6 21.87 23.32 -0.98
C THR A 6 22.49 21.93 -1.05
N ILE A 7 22.12 21.12 -2.06
CA ILE A 7 22.65 19.77 -2.24
C ILE A 7 24.15 19.77 -2.46
N ALA A 8 24.66 20.65 -3.33
CA ALA A 8 26.10 20.75 -3.58
C ALA A 8 26.86 21.16 -2.31
N THR A 9 26.29 22.05 -1.50
CA THR A 9 26.86 22.49 -0.22
C THR A 9 26.84 21.34 0.81
N ASP A 10 25.72 20.67 0.96
CA ASP A 10 25.56 19.56 1.91
C ASP A 10 26.47 18.38 1.57
N LEU A 11 26.61 18.07 0.28
CA LEU A 11 27.49 17.00 -0.18
C LEU A 11 28.99 17.41 -0.18
N GLN A 12 29.28 18.71 -0.10
CA GLN A 12 30.64 19.26 -0.28
C GLN A 12 31.24 18.84 -1.62
N SER A 13 30.42 18.73 -2.65
CA SER A 13 30.81 18.35 -4.00
C SER A 13 30.04 19.21 -4.98
N PRO A 14 30.73 19.92 -5.88
CA PRO A 14 30.07 20.82 -6.84
C PRO A 14 29.37 20.02 -7.95
N TRP A 15 28.37 20.65 -8.55
CA TRP A 15 27.80 20.19 -9.80
C TRP A 15 28.87 20.35 -10.92
N LEU A 16 29.00 19.35 -11.80
CA LEU A 16 29.87 19.46 -12.98
C LEU A 16 29.35 20.50 -13.98
N SER A 17 28.04 20.67 -14.07
CA SER A 17 27.37 21.74 -14.80
C SER A 17 26.21 22.26 -14.00
N ALA A 18 25.85 23.53 -14.15
CA ALA A 18 24.72 24.10 -13.37
C ALA A 18 23.42 23.30 -13.59
N PRO A 19 22.74 22.90 -12.53
CA PRO A 19 21.50 22.11 -12.65
C PRO A 19 20.38 22.91 -13.31
N SER A 20 19.56 22.23 -14.10
CA SER A 20 18.46 22.85 -14.86
C SER A 20 17.28 23.27 -13.98
N VAL A 21 17.20 22.76 -12.76
CA VAL A 21 16.11 23.05 -11.81
C VAL A 21 16.64 23.68 -10.53
N PRO A 22 15.92 24.68 -9.97
CA PRO A 22 16.32 25.31 -8.70
C PRO A 22 16.01 24.42 -7.48
N VAL A 23 15.02 23.51 -7.59
CA VAL A 23 14.53 22.67 -6.48
C VAL A 23 14.19 21.28 -6.98
N PHE A 24 14.62 20.26 -6.24
CA PHE A 24 14.22 18.87 -6.45
C PHE A 24 12.97 18.53 -5.66
N GLU A 25 12.03 17.89 -6.34
CA GLU A 25 10.77 17.40 -5.74
C GLU A 25 10.91 15.98 -5.21
N SER A 26 11.82 15.19 -5.81
CA SER A 26 12.06 13.81 -5.39
C SER A 26 13.54 13.42 -5.41
N ILE A 27 13.87 12.51 -4.49
CA ILE A 27 15.16 11.82 -4.45
C ILE A 27 14.87 10.34 -4.65
N SER A 28 15.56 9.71 -5.61
CA SER A 28 15.34 8.30 -5.95
C SER A 28 16.65 7.53 -6.04
N ILE A 29 16.55 6.24 -5.73
CA ILE A 29 17.61 5.24 -5.94
C ILE A 29 17.10 4.09 -6.83
N ASP A 30 15.81 4.08 -7.15
CA ASP A 30 15.12 3.01 -7.89
C ASP A 30 14.70 3.53 -9.27
N SER A 31 15.29 2.95 -10.32
CA SER A 31 15.04 3.29 -11.73
C SER A 31 13.62 2.97 -12.21
N ARG A 32 12.85 2.18 -11.43
CA ARG A 32 11.51 1.73 -11.77
C ARG A 32 10.41 2.65 -11.24
N SER A 33 10.69 3.42 -10.17
CA SER A 33 9.71 4.23 -9.43
C SER A 33 9.95 5.73 -9.52
N LEU A 34 10.25 6.23 -10.73
CA LEU A 34 10.53 7.64 -10.97
C LEU A 34 9.24 8.46 -10.99
N GLN A 35 9.26 9.65 -10.37
CA GLN A 35 8.11 10.55 -10.34
C GLN A 35 8.29 11.68 -11.35
N ASN A 36 9.04 12.62 -11.29
CA ASN A 36 9.27 13.69 -12.24
C ASN A 36 10.72 13.62 -12.70
N GLY A 37 11.00 13.18 -13.91
CA GLY A 37 12.34 12.92 -14.39
C GLY A 37 13.26 14.13 -14.23
N ASP A 38 12.84 15.28 -14.71
CA ASP A 38 13.59 16.54 -14.68
C ASP A 38 13.81 17.12 -13.27
N LYS A 39 12.89 16.87 -12.33
CA LYS A 39 12.98 17.32 -10.94
C LYS A 39 13.36 16.22 -9.94
N THR A 40 13.82 15.10 -10.46
CA THR A 40 14.32 13.98 -9.64
C THR A 40 15.84 14.02 -9.57
N LEU A 41 16.39 13.93 -8.37
CA LEU A 41 17.79 13.65 -8.14
C LEU A 41 17.97 12.15 -7.92
N PHE A 42 18.68 11.49 -8.84
CA PHE A 42 18.92 10.06 -8.76
C PHE A 42 20.30 9.76 -8.15
N PHE A 43 20.32 8.92 -7.12
CA PHE A 43 21.56 8.41 -6.53
C PHE A 43 21.87 7.02 -7.10
N ALA A 44 22.93 6.93 -7.90
CA ALA A 44 23.35 5.68 -8.54
C ALA A 44 24.13 4.78 -7.54
N LEU A 45 23.41 4.06 -6.68
CA LEU A 45 24.03 3.20 -5.68
C LEU A 45 24.67 1.97 -6.33
N PRO A 46 25.96 1.69 -6.06
CA PRO A 46 26.59 0.43 -6.45
C PRO A 46 26.11 -0.70 -5.56
N GLY A 47 25.64 -1.80 -6.13
CA GLY A 47 25.18 -2.99 -5.40
C GLY A 47 25.85 -4.26 -5.91
N LYS A 48 25.85 -5.32 -5.09
CA LYS A 48 26.48 -6.62 -5.46
C LYS A 48 25.81 -7.32 -6.65
N GLN A 49 24.50 -7.14 -6.83
CA GLN A 49 23.73 -7.75 -7.92
C GLN A 49 23.29 -6.73 -8.97
N HIS A 50 23.10 -5.46 -8.59
CA HIS A 50 22.63 -4.40 -9.47
C HIS A 50 23.43 -3.12 -9.17
N ASP A 51 24.12 -2.60 -10.18
CA ASP A 51 24.80 -1.30 -10.11
C ASP A 51 23.88 -0.21 -10.67
N GLY A 52 23.51 0.78 -9.83
CA GLY A 52 22.67 1.90 -10.23
C GLY A 52 23.21 2.71 -11.41
N HIS A 53 24.54 2.72 -11.62
CA HIS A 53 25.17 3.40 -12.74
C HIS A 53 24.79 2.78 -14.10
N ALA A 54 24.52 1.47 -14.16
CA ALA A 54 24.12 0.80 -15.38
C ALA A 54 22.76 1.28 -15.95
N TYR A 55 21.91 1.87 -15.09
CA TYR A 55 20.59 2.36 -15.49
C TYR A 55 20.57 3.82 -15.93
N ILE A 56 21.67 4.56 -15.81
CA ILE A 56 21.74 5.99 -16.16
C ILE A 56 21.29 6.27 -17.61
N PRO A 57 21.73 5.51 -18.64
CA PRO A 57 21.29 5.76 -20.01
C PRO A 57 19.76 5.63 -20.19
N ASP A 58 19.15 4.65 -19.55
CA ASP A 58 17.70 4.46 -19.60
C ASP A 58 16.94 5.50 -18.78
N LEU A 59 17.52 5.97 -17.68
CA LEU A 59 16.96 7.04 -16.87
C LEU A 59 16.97 8.38 -17.62
N ILE A 60 18.02 8.67 -18.38
CA ILE A 60 18.10 9.85 -19.25
C ILE A 60 17.00 9.82 -20.31
N LYS A 61 16.75 8.66 -20.94
CA LYS A 61 15.63 8.48 -21.89
C LYS A 61 14.26 8.71 -21.23
N LYS A 62 14.14 8.43 -19.91
CA LYS A 62 12.96 8.69 -19.10
C LYS A 62 12.87 10.12 -18.56
N GLY A 63 13.77 11.02 -18.98
CA GLY A 63 13.77 12.43 -18.62
C GLY A 63 14.48 12.77 -17.29
N VAL A 64 15.22 11.84 -16.66
CA VAL A 64 16.05 12.16 -15.51
C VAL A 64 17.30 12.88 -15.99
N CYS A 65 17.53 14.08 -15.46
CA CYS A 65 18.66 14.91 -15.88
C CYS A 65 19.68 15.16 -14.76
N HIS A 66 19.45 14.69 -13.53
CA HIS A 66 20.29 15.01 -12.38
C HIS A 66 20.70 13.75 -11.62
N PHE A 67 22.01 13.56 -11.44
CA PHE A 67 22.57 12.33 -10.89
C PHE A 67 23.65 12.60 -9.84
N VAL A 68 23.66 11.78 -8.78
CA VAL A 68 24.79 11.65 -7.87
C VAL A 68 25.44 10.30 -8.14
N VAL A 69 26.71 10.30 -8.54
CA VAL A 69 27.42 9.13 -9.04
C VAL A 69 28.80 9.00 -8.40
N SER A 70 29.36 7.80 -8.38
CA SER A 70 30.77 7.58 -8.04
C SER A 70 31.70 7.51 -9.27
N LYS A 71 31.12 7.25 -10.45
CA LYS A 71 31.83 7.26 -11.73
C LYS A 71 30.93 7.84 -12.82
N LEU A 72 31.52 8.62 -13.72
CA LEU A 72 30.77 9.19 -14.83
C LEU A 72 30.52 8.14 -15.93
N PRO A 73 29.42 8.26 -16.69
CA PRO A 73 29.25 7.51 -17.93
C PRO A 73 30.25 7.96 -19.01
N GLU A 74 30.48 7.08 -19.99
CA GLU A 74 31.41 7.39 -21.10
C GLU A 74 30.97 8.60 -21.94
N GLU A 75 29.66 8.75 -22.15
CA GLU A 75 29.07 9.87 -22.85
C GLU A 75 28.20 10.69 -21.90
N ILE A 76 28.44 12.02 -21.85
CA ILE A 76 27.66 12.95 -21.02
C ILE A 76 26.85 13.86 -21.94
N PRO A 77 25.52 13.69 -22.05
CA PRO A 77 24.69 14.62 -22.80
C PRO A 77 24.67 16.02 -22.17
N GLN A 78 24.63 17.08 -23.00
CA GLN A 78 24.73 18.49 -22.54
C GLN A 78 23.63 18.90 -21.54
N HIS A 79 22.49 18.23 -21.57
CA HIS A 79 21.33 18.51 -20.68
C HIS A 79 21.33 17.70 -19.38
N VAL A 80 22.41 16.96 -19.11
CA VAL A 80 22.50 16.08 -17.92
C VAL A 80 23.52 16.62 -16.93
N HIS A 81 23.19 16.64 -15.68
CA HIS A 81 23.96 17.27 -14.59
C HIS A 81 24.37 16.22 -13.56
N PHE A 82 25.64 16.21 -13.22
CA PHE A 82 26.22 15.24 -12.30
C PHE A 82 26.87 15.93 -11.08
N ILE A 83 26.71 15.28 -9.93
CA ILE A 83 27.60 15.45 -8.76
C ILE A 83 28.41 14.18 -8.65
N VAL A 84 29.73 14.26 -8.68
CA VAL A 84 30.62 13.12 -8.48
C VAL A 84 31.03 13.05 -7.02
N VAL A 85 30.87 11.90 -6.40
CA VAL A 85 31.20 11.64 -5.00
C VAL A 85 32.01 10.37 -4.88
N GLU A 86 32.84 10.26 -3.86
CA GLU A 86 33.62 9.04 -3.62
C GLU A 86 32.72 7.84 -3.28
N ASN A 87 31.67 8.06 -2.47
CA ASN A 87 30.73 7.03 -2.05
C ASN A 87 29.29 7.56 -2.09
N VAL A 88 28.50 7.02 -3.01
CA VAL A 88 27.11 7.44 -3.24
C VAL A 88 26.21 7.22 -2.04
N LEU A 89 26.40 6.10 -1.31
CA LEU A 89 25.61 5.81 -0.09
C LEU A 89 25.95 6.81 1.02
N ALA A 90 27.21 7.07 1.25
CA ALA A 90 27.64 8.06 2.25
C ALA A 90 27.14 9.48 1.89
N ALA A 91 27.12 9.83 0.61
CA ALA A 91 26.55 11.09 0.13
C ALA A 91 25.04 11.17 0.41
N LEU A 92 24.28 10.10 0.15
CA LEU A 92 22.85 10.05 0.47
C LEU A 92 22.59 10.20 1.99
N GLN A 93 23.38 9.55 2.81
CA GLN A 93 23.30 9.63 4.28
C GLN A 93 23.65 11.04 4.78
N LYS A 94 24.71 11.67 4.23
CA LYS A 94 25.12 13.03 4.55
C LYS A 94 24.03 14.05 4.19
N LEU A 95 23.43 13.92 3.02
CA LEU A 95 22.31 14.77 2.60
C LEU A 95 21.11 14.62 3.55
N ALA A 96 20.77 13.39 3.95
CA ALA A 96 19.68 13.14 4.88
C ALA A 96 19.93 13.76 6.27
N ALA A 97 21.15 13.64 6.79
CA ALA A 97 21.53 14.24 8.08
C ALA A 97 21.45 15.77 8.03
N ALA A 98 21.97 16.38 6.97
CA ALA A 98 21.88 17.83 6.75
C ALA A 98 20.43 18.30 6.53
N HIS A 99 19.60 17.51 5.85
CA HIS A 99 18.19 17.81 5.69
C HIS A 99 17.44 17.75 7.03
N ARG A 100 17.69 16.71 7.85
CA ARG A 100 17.08 16.53 9.18
C ARG A 100 17.36 17.71 10.10
N SER A 101 18.59 18.22 10.12
CA SER A 101 19.01 19.31 11.02
C SER A 101 18.32 20.65 10.76
N ARG A 102 17.56 20.79 9.66
CA ARG A 102 16.77 21.99 9.34
C ARG A 102 15.39 22.02 9.99
N PHE A 103 14.98 20.93 10.64
CA PHE A 103 13.65 20.79 11.22
C PHE A 103 13.74 20.70 12.75
N GLU A 104 13.15 21.69 13.42
CA GLU A 104 12.97 21.71 14.89
C GLU A 104 11.61 21.10 15.24
N LEU A 105 11.48 19.78 15.17
CA LEU A 105 10.26 19.05 15.52
C LEU A 105 10.61 17.79 16.33
N PRO A 106 9.70 17.27 17.15
CA PRO A 106 9.91 16.02 17.86
C PRO A 106 10.07 14.86 16.86
N VAL A 107 11.05 14.01 17.12
CA VAL A 107 11.31 12.82 16.32
C VAL A 107 11.39 11.60 17.22
N ILE A 108 10.52 10.64 16.96
CA ILE A 108 10.52 9.34 17.63
C ILE A 108 11.38 8.39 16.82
N GLY A 109 12.49 7.95 17.40
CA GLY A 109 13.35 6.91 16.84
C GLY A 109 13.06 5.57 17.49
N ILE A 110 12.77 4.55 16.67
CA ILE A 110 12.38 3.23 17.14
C ILE A 110 13.45 2.21 16.73
N THR A 111 14.01 1.50 17.69
CA THR A 111 14.85 0.32 17.42
C THR A 111 14.49 -0.85 18.34
N GLY A 112 15.03 -2.02 18.00
CA GLY A 112 14.80 -3.30 18.67
C GLY A 112 15.02 -4.45 17.69
N SER A 113 14.88 -5.68 18.15
CA SER A 113 14.90 -6.85 17.27
C SER A 113 13.55 -7.04 16.61
N ASN A 114 12.46 -7.08 17.39
CA ASN A 114 11.09 -7.27 16.94
C ASN A 114 10.20 -6.10 17.38
N GLY A 115 9.01 -5.94 16.77
CA GLY A 115 8.00 -4.97 17.15
C GLY A 115 8.12 -3.56 16.52
N LYS A 116 9.27 -3.18 15.97
CA LYS A 116 9.52 -1.84 15.40
C LYS A 116 8.41 -1.33 14.48
N THR A 117 8.09 -2.09 13.44
CA THR A 117 7.10 -1.72 12.43
C THR A 117 5.70 -1.67 13.00
N ILE A 118 5.33 -2.61 13.89
CA ILE A 118 4.03 -2.62 14.56
C ILE A 118 3.86 -1.36 15.41
N VAL A 119 4.84 -1.07 16.24
CA VAL A 119 4.84 0.11 17.12
C VAL A 119 4.80 1.40 16.30
N LYS A 120 5.56 1.49 15.20
CA LYS A 120 5.51 2.63 14.29
C LYS A 120 4.12 2.82 13.68
N GLU A 121 3.49 1.77 13.16
CA GLU A 121 2.16 1.89 12.53
C GLU A 121 1.08 2.22 13.56
N TRP A 122 1.16 1.65 14.77
CA TRP A 122 0.25 1.99 15.85
C TRP A 122 0.44 3.43 16.35
N LEU A 123 1.67 3.89 16.59
CA LEU A 123 1.95 5.27 16.97
C LEU A 123 1.48 6.25 15.88
N TYR A 124 1.70 5.92 14.62
CA TYR A 124 1.18 6.71 13.53
C TYR A 124 -0.36 6.84 13.61
N TYR A 125 -1.08 5.73 13.78
CA TYR A 125 -2.53 5.74 13.95
C TYR A 125 -2.98 6.53 15.19
N LEU A 126 -2.32 6.32 16.31
CA LEU A 126 -2.68 6.93 17.61
C LEU A 126 -2.44 8.44 17.65
N LEU A 127 -1.40 8.94 16.96
CA LEU A 127 -0.95 10.34 17.05
C LEU A 127 -1.38 11.19 15.85
N SER A 128 -1.80 10.60 14.72
CA SER A 128 -2.23 11.33 13.52
C SER A 128 -3.36 12.35 13.71
N PRO A 129 -4.28 12.22 14.70
CA PRO A 129 -5.28 13.26 14.92
C PRO A 129 -4.69 14.64 15.26
N GLU A 130 -3.56 14.70 15.98
CA GLU A 130 -2.93 15.94 16.42
C GLU A 130 -1.67 16.31 15.63
N TYR A 131 -0.99 15.31 15.03
CA TYR A 131 0.29 15.53 14.36
C TYR A 131 0.20 15.23 12.85
N SER A 132 0.86 16.07 12.06
CA SER A 132 1.22 15.75 10.67
C SER A 132 2.52 14.97 10.68
N ILE A 133 2.43 13.63 10.53
CA ILE A 133 3.53 12.71 10.80
C ILE A 133 4.24 12.31 9.52
N THR A 134 5.55 12.53 9.45
CA THR A 134 6.42 11.89 8.46
C THR A 134 7.02 10.63 9.05
N LYS A 135 6.73 9.47 8.45
CA LYS A 135 7.20 8.15 8.94
C LYS A 135 7.99 7.37 7.90
N SER A 136 8.78 6.40 8.38
CA SER A 136 9.41 5.40 7.52
C SER A 136 8.36 4.61 6.73
N PRO A 137 8.41 4.60 5.38
CA PRO A 137 7.52 3.77 4.56
C PRO A 137 7.83 2.28 4.79
N LYS A 138 6.82 1.44 4.96
CA LYS A 138 7.00 -0.01 5.20
C LYS A 138 8.06 -0.27 6.28
N SER A 139 9.08 -1.09 5.98
CA SER A 139 10.21 -1.40 6.87
C SER A 139 11.51 -0.73 6.39
N TYR A 140 11.46 0.55 5.97
CA TYR A 140 12.64 1.32 5.56
C TYR A 140 13.49 1.70 6.77
N ASN A 141 14.20 0.71 7.34
CA ASN A 141 14.97 0.84 8.57
C ASN A 141 16.49 0.60 8.39
N SER A 142 16.94 0.37 7.14
CA SER A 142 18.33 0.08 6.78
C SER A 142 19.14 1.35 6.48
N GLN A 143 20.45 1.18 6.25
CA GLN A 143 21.38 2.23 5.83
C GLN A 143 20.94 2.99 4.56
N VAL A 144 20.09 2.39 3.73
CA VAL A 144 19.52 2.98 2.51
C VAL A 144 18.10 3.49 2.74
N GLY A 145 17.28 2.76 3.51
CA GLY A 145 15.88 3.10 3.73
C GLY A 145 15.66 4.31 4.65
N VAL A 146 16.50 4.44 5.68
CA VAL A 146 16.41 5.55 6.65
C VAL A 146 16.65 6.91 5.99
N PRO A 147 17.73 7.13 5.20
CA PRO A 147 17.93 8.43 4.56
C PRO A 147 16.77 8.82 3.64
N LEU A 148 16.18 7.89 2.88
CA LEU A 148 15.01 8.16 2.05
C LEU A 148 13.78 8.55 2.88
N SER A 149 13.63 7.94 4.06
CA SER A 149 12.54 8.26 5.00
C SER A 149 12.70 9.66 5.59
N VAL A 150 13.92 10.01 6.01
CA VAL A 150 14.25 11.32 6.60
C VAL A 150 14.12 12.45 5.57
N LEU A 151 14.54 12.23 4.32
CA LEU A 151 14.41 13.18 3.22
C LEU A 151 12.95 13.46 2.83
N ALA A 152 11.99 12.71 3.35
CA ALA A 152 10.56 12.99 3.19
C ALA A 152 10.04 14.08 4.15
N LEU A 153 10.78 14.50 5.16
CA LEU A 153 10.42 15.61 6.03
C LEU A 153 10.23 16.90 5.20
N ASN A 154 9.23 17.68 5.57
CA ASN A 154 8.89 18.96 4.92
C ASN A 154 8.24 19.92 5.93
N ASP A 155 7.98 21.14 5.51
CA ASP A 155 7.46 22.23 6.37
C ASP A 155 6.05 21.94 6.94
N GLN A 156 5.35 20.94 6.43
CA GLN A 156 4.06 20.50 6.99
C GLN A 156 4.23 19.44 8.08
N SER A 157 5.42 18.86 8.23
CA SER A 157 5.69 17.81 9.22
C SER A 157 5.76 18.43 10.62
N THR A 158 4.97 17.91 11.57
CA THR A 158 5.00 18.31 12.98
C THR A 158 5.53 17.23 13.90
N LEU A 159 5.71 16.00 13.40
CA LEU A 159 6.33 14.86 14.07
C LEU A 159 7.06 13.97 13.08
N GLY A 160 8.27 13.50 13.43
CA GLY A 160 8.99 12.46 12.71
C GLY A 160 8.86 11.12 13.42
N LEU A 161 8.69 10.02 12.67
CA LEU A 161 8.54 8.67 13.22
C LEU A 161 9.34 7.66 12.40
N PHE A 162 10.55 7.32 12.86
CA PHE A 162 11.52 6.58 12.07
C PHE A 162 11.99 5.29 12.76
N GLU A 163 12.06 4.20 11.96
CA GLU A 163 12.63 2.93 12.39
C GLU A 163 14.14 2.87 12.08
N ALA A 164 14.91 2.31 12.99
CA ALA A 164 16.33 1.99 12.81
C ALA A 164 16.60 0.51 13.03
N GLY A 165 17.13 -0.16 12.02
CA GLY A 165 17.53 -1.56 12.03
C GLY A 165 19.00 -1.70 11.67
N ILE A 166 19.73 -2.59 12.39
CA ILE A 166 21.13 -2.87 12.18
C ILE A 166 21.36 -4.37 12.10
N SER A 167 22.40 -4.77 11.38
CA SER A 167 22.83 -6.15 11.22
C SER A 167 24.24 -6.38 11.79
N THR A 168 25.04 -5.32 11.89
CA THR A 168 26.43 -5.36 12.38
C THR A 168 26.72 -4.15 13.27
N THR A 169 27.89 -4.15 13.91
CA THR A 169 28.41 -3.03 14.70
C THR A 169 28.72 -1.81 13.80
N HIS A 170 28.75 -0.61 14.39
CA HIS A 170 29.01 0.70 13.75
C HIS A 170 28.00 1.13 12.69
N GLU A 171 26.86 0.46 12.60
CA GLU A 171 25.76 0.87 11.73
C GLU A 171 24.81 1.88 12.39
N MET A 172 24.58 1.75 13.72
CA MET A 172 23.59 2.56 14.41
C MET A 172 24.01 4.01 14.57
N GLU A 173 25.30 4.29 14.71
CA GLU A 173 25.82 5.65 14.78
C GLU A 173 25.45 6.46 13.51
N LYS A 174 25.60 5.84 12.32
CA LYS A 174 25.20 6.47 11.07
C LYS A 174 23.70 6.73 11.00
N LEU A 175 22.88 5.79 11.50
CA LEU A 175 21.43 5.97 11.56
C LEU A 175 21.04 7.09 12.55
N GLN A 176 21.75 7.18 13.67
CA GLN A 176 21.58 8.25 14.67
C GLN A 176 21.84 9.63 14.07
N GLN A 177 22.92 9.78 13.31
CA GLN A 177 23.27 11.05 12.65
C GLN A 177 22.18 11.52 11.66
N MET A 178 21.46 10.59 11.03
CA MET A 178 20.37 10.90 10.10
C MET A 178 19.03 11.14 10.79
N ILE A 179 18.68 10.32 11.80
CA ILE A 179 17.36 10.41 12.46
C ILE A 179 17.34 11.51 13.51
N GLN A 180 18.42 11.67 14.30
CA GLN A 180 18.54 12.60 15.43
C GLN A 180 17.26 12.60 16.28
N PRO A 181 16.91 11.45 16.93
CA PRO A 181 15.66 11.34 17.66
C PRO A 181 15.70 12.18 18.94
N THR A 182 14.57 12.88 19.22
CA THR A 182 14.33 13.53 20.52
C THR A 182 13.71 12.56 21.53
N ILE A 183 12.91 11.60 21.03
CA ILE A 183 12.27 10.55 21.80
C ILE A 183 12.79 9.20 21.31
N GLY A 184 13.43 8.46 22.16
CA GLY A 184 13.93 7.11 21.90
C GLY A 184 12.92 6.06 22.35
N LEU A 185 12.70 5.03 21.55
CA LEU A 185 11.87 3.89 21.89
C LEU A 185 12.59 2.59 21.59
N LEU A 186 12.94 1.84 22.65
CA LEU A 186 13.54 0.53 22.56
C LEU A 186 12.46 -0.54 22.70
N THR A 187 12.16 -1.24 21.61
CA THR A 187 11.26 -2.40 21.62
C THR A 187 11.96 -3.66 22.09
N HIS A 188 11.39 -4.82 21.88
CA HIS A 188 11.95 -6.10 22.28
C HIS A 188 13.35 -6.35 21.68
N ILE A 189 14.28 -6.86 22.50
CA ILE A 189 15.61 -7.33 22.09
C ILE A 189 15.63 -8.86 22.11
N GLY A 190 15.82 -9.45 20.94
CA GLY A 190 15.85 -10.88 20.75
C GLY A 190 17.06 -11.34 19.95
N SER A 191 17.05 -12.60 19.50
CA SER A 191 18.16 -13.26 18.82
C SER A 191 18.38 -12.85 17.36
N ALA A 192 17.42 -12.15 16.74
CA ALA A 192 17.54 -11.72 15.33
C ALA A 192 18.83 -10.91 15.07
N HIS A 193 19.58 -11.28 14.03
CA HIS A 193 20.88 -10.68 13.64
C HIS A 193 22.02 -10.86 14.67
N ASN A 194 21.97 -11.88 15.53
CA ASN A 194 23.07 -12.15 16.47
C ASN A 194 24.41 -12.47 15.78
N GLU A 195 24.39 -12.93 14.54
CA GLU A 195 25.60 -13.22 13.73
C GLU A 195 26.55 -12.03 13.57
N GLY A 196 26.03 -10.80 13.66
CA GLY A 196 26.81 -9.57 13.54
C GLY A 196 27.31 -8.99 14.85
N PHE A 197 27.13 -9.71 16.00
CA PHE A 197 27.50 -9.25 17.34
C PHE A 197 28.11 -10.35 18.20
N ASP A 198 29.12 -10.01 19.00
CA ASP A 198 29.80 -10.95 19.88
C ASP A 198 28.96 -11.37 21.10
N SER A 199 28.00 -10.53 21.50
CA SER A 199 27.11 -10.77 22.62
C SER A 199 25.82 -9.96 22.54
N ILE A 200 24.78 -10.38 23.30
CA ILE A 200 23.55 -9.61 23.46
C ILE A 200 23.83 -8.23 24.08
N ALA A 201 24.78 -8.16 25.02
CA ALA A 201 25.18 -6.88 25.63
C ALA A 201 25.78 -5.91 24.60
N GLN A 202 26.64 -6.38 23.70
CA GLN A 202 27.19 -5.58 22.61
C GLN A 202 26.07 -5.09 21.67
N LYS A 203 25.14 -5.97 21.30
CA LYS A 203 23.99 -5.65 20.45
C LYS A 203 23.09 -4.58 21.08
N ILE A 204 22.82 -4.67 22.38
CA ILE A 204 22.05 -3.65 23.11
C ILE A 204 22.83 -2.33 23.11
N THR A 205 24.13 -2.36 23.42
CA THR A 205 24.97 -1.16 23.42
C THR A 205 24.96 -0.48 22.06
N GLU A 206 25.09 -1.26 20.99
CA GLU A 206 25.03 -0.73 19.62
C GLU A 206 23.66 -0.09 19.31
N LYS A 207 22.56 -0.75 19.66
CA LYS A 207 21.22 -0.20 19.46
C LYS A 207 20.97 1.07 20.28
N LEU A 208 21.53 1.18 21.48
CA LEU A 208 21.44 2.38 22.31
C LEU A 208 22.19 3.58 21.72
N GLN A 209 23.11 3.40 20.77
CA GLN A 209 23.75 4.51 20.06
C GLN A 209 22.73 5.39 19.29
N LEU A 210 21.60 4.82 18.85
CA LEU A 210 20.53 5.62 18.23
C LEU A 210 20.07 6.79 19.11
N PHE A 211 20.12 6.59 20.44
CA PHE A 211 19.52 7.50 21.42
C PHE A 211 20.51 8.42 22.10
N THR A 212 21.76 8.53 21.61
CA THR A 212 22.82 9.35 22.26
C THR A 212 22.43 10.80 22.49
N GLN A 213 21.54 11.34 21.68
CA GLN A 213 21.05 12.72 21.76
C GLN A 213 19.56 12.81 22.13
N ALA A 214 18.90 11.68 22.40
CA ALA A 214 17.49 11.70 22.77
C ALA A 214 17.28 12.30 24.18
N GLU A 215 16.24 13.12 24.32
CA GLU A 215 15.83 13.73 25.59
C GLU A 215 15.25 12.68 26.54
N VAL A 216 14.54 11.70 26.00
CA VAL A 216 13.95 10.61 26.76
C VAL A 216 14.15 9.29 26.04
N LEU A 217 14.36 8.22 26.80
CA LEU A 217 14.39 6.84 26.32
C LEU A 217 13.28 6.03 27.00
N ILE A 218 12.35 5.51 26.22
CA ILE A 218 11.27 4.62 26.67
C ILE A 218 11.71 3.18 26.44
N TYR A 219 11.69 2.37 27.50
CA TYR A 219 12.17 0.99 27.45
C TYR A 219 11.64 0.12 28.57
N LYS A 220 11.66 -1.21 28.37
CA LYS A 220 11.39 -2.19 29.42
C LYS A 220 12.66 -2.33 30.29
N LEU A 221 12.53 -2.09 31.61
CA LEU A 221 13.66 -2.09 32.53
C LEU A 221 14.38 -3.45 32.58
N ASP A 222 13.63 -4.53 32.48
CA ASP A 222 14.14 -5.89 32.48
C ASP A 222 15.16 -6.18 31.36
N LEU A 223 15.08 -5.45 30.24
CA LEU A 223 15.99 -5.61 29.09
C LEU A 223 17.39 -5.04 29.36
N LEU A 224 17.52 -4.08 30.26
CA LEU A 224 18.77 -3.35 30.54
C LEU A 224 19.35 -3.65 31.93
N GLN A 225 18.92 -4.76 32.58
CA GLN A 225 19.48 -5.15 33.87
C GLN A 225 21.01 -5.33 33.80
N GLY A 226 21.76 -4.60 34.65
CA GLY A 226 23.22 -4.60 34.68
C GLY A 226 23.90 -3.67 33.68
N MET A 227 23.17 -2.88 32.93
CA MET A 227 23.70 -1.85 32.03
C MET A 227 23.47 -0.46 32.58
N THR A 228 24.47 0.41 32.51
CA THR A 228 24.32 1.82 32.88
C THR A 228 23.93 2.65 31.67
N LEU A 229 22.79 3.32 31.73
CA LEU A 229 22.45 4.35 30.75
C LEU A 229 23.40 5.55 30.95
N HIS A 230 23.85 6.17 29.87
CA HIS A 230 24.65 7.39 29.97
C HIS A 230 23.95 8.46 30.80
N GLN A 231 24.70 9.17 31.67
CA GLN A 231 24.21 10.03 32.76
C GLN A 231 23.31 11.21 32.32
N ASN A 232 23.26 11.57 31.04
CA ASN A 232 22.53 12.73 30.54
C ASN A 232 21.16 12.43 29.93
N ARG A 233 20.61 11.20 30.10
CA ARG A 233 19.31 10.82 29.51
C ARG A 233 18.27 10.61 30.60
N ARG A 234 17.08 11.18 30.40
CA ARG A 234 15.92 10.85 31.19
C ARG A 234 15.42 9.47 30.74
N GLY A 235 15.61 8.43 31.55
CA GLY A 235 14.94 7.14 31.35
C GLY A 235 13.45 7.27 31.64
N PHE A 236 12.61 6.59 30.87
CA PHE A 236 11.20 6.38 31.16
C PHE A 236 10.94 4.87 31.03
N SER A 237 11.27 4.17 32.11
CA SER A 237 11.31 2.71 32.18
C SER A 237 9.99 2.12 32.64
N TRP A 238 9.69 0.92 32.18
CA TRP A 238 8.54 0.16 32.65
C TRP A 238 8.91 -1.30 32.96
N SER A 239 8.16 -1.91 33.87
CA SER A 239 8.27 -3.34 34.19
C SER A 239 6.96 -3.87 34.73
N TYR A 240 6.77 -5.19 34.68
CA TYR A 240 5.68 -5.87 35.37
C TYR A 240 5.92 -6.08 36.87
N SER A 241 7.16 -6.16 37.30
CA SER A 241 7.53 -6.60 38.65
C SER A 241 8.57 -5.73 39.36
N LEU A 242 9.45 -5.06 38.61
CA LEU A 242 10.55 -4.31 39.19
C LEU A 242 10.08 -2.95 39.71
N GLN A 243 10.04 -2.79 41.03
CA GLN A 243 9.60 -1.57 41.72
C GLN A 243 10.49 -0.34 41.42
N SER A 244 11.69 -0.54 40.89
CA SER A 244 12.60 0.53 40.46
C SER A 244 12.25 1.11 39.07
N ALA A 245 11.26 0.57 38.38
CA ALA A 245 10.78 1.12 37.12
C ALA A 245 9.94 2.39 37.37
N ASP A 246 10.00 3.36 36.45
CA ASP A 246 9.20 4.59 36.50
C ASP A 246 7.71 4.30 36.36
N VAL A 247 7.36 3.21 35.66
CA VAL A 247 5.98 2.76 35.44
C VAL A 247 5.85 1.27 35.74
N LEU A 248 5.01 0.94 36.70
CA LEU A 248 4.58 -0.45 36.92
C LEU A 248 3.35 -0.74 36.09
N VAL A 249 3.42 -1.83 35.34
CA VAL A 249 2.33 -2.26 34.45
C VAL A 249 1.72 -3.55 35.00
N GLN A 250 0.40 -3.54 35.14
CA GLN A 250 -0.38 -4.75 35.43
C GLN A 250 -1.22 -5.11 34.22
N LYS A 251 -1.34 -6.39 33.91
CA LYS A 251 -2.15 -6.89 32.79
C LYS A 251 -3.11 -7.96 33.26
N LYS A 252 -4.34 -7.91 32.69
CA LYS A 252 -5.35 -8.95 32.89
C LYS A 252 -5.81 -9.42 31.51
N VAL A 253 -5.28 -10.55 31.09
CA VAL A 253 -5.62 -11.16 29.80
C VAL A 253 -6.99 -11.80 29.87
N GLN A 254 -7.87 -11.48 28.95
CA GLN A 254 -9.22 -12.04 28.74
C GLN A 254 -9.22 -12.93 27.49
N THR A 255 -10.40 -13.42 27.06
CA THR A 255 -10.49 -14.31 25.89
C THR A 255 -10.10 -13.64 24.57
N THR A 256 -10.43 -12.34 24.38
CA THR A 256 -10.24 -11.61 23.12
C THR A 256 -9.58 -10.25 23.30
N SER A 257 -9.24 -9.87 24.53
CA SER A 257 -8.68 -8.55 24.86
C SER A 257 -7.81 -8.63 26.11
N THR A 258 -7.03 -7.59 26.35
CA THR A 258 -6.22 -7.44 27.58
C THR A 258 -6.51 -6.08 28.20
N ASP A 259 -6.80 -6.05 29.48
CA ASP A 259 -6.85 -4.82 30.28
C ASP A 259 -5.44 -4.53 30.81
N LEU A 260 -4.99 -3.30 30.65
CA LEU A 260 -3.69 -2.80 31.07
C LEU A 260 -3.89 -1.67 32.09
N GLU A 261 -3.17 -1.73 33.19
CA GLU A 261 -3.10 -0.69 34.22
C GLU A 261 -1.67 -0.20 34.35
N PHE A 262 -1.47 1.09 34.37
CA PHE A 262 -0.17 1.74 34.43
C PHE A 262 -0.12 2.61 35.71
N LYS A 263 0.84 2.37 36.56
CA LYS A 263 1.04 3.11 37.78
C LYS A 263 2.38 3.84 37.73
N THR A 264 2.32 5.18 37.68
CA THR A 264 3.47 6.06 37.85
C THR A 264 3.50 6.61 39.30
N ALA A 265 4.50 7.38 39.66
CA ALA A 265 4.56 8.04 40.97
C ALA A 265 3.39 8.99 41.25
N SER A 266 2.81 9.60 40.22
CA SER A 266 1.79 10.66 40.33
C SER A 266 0.46 10.35 39.67
N HIS A 267 0.40 9.41 38.70
CA HIS A 267 -0.78 9.16 37.88
C HIS A 267 -1.06 7.68 37.71
N HIS A 268 -2.32 7.36 37.46
CA HIS A 268 -2.79 6.05 37.05
C HIS A 268 -3.44 6.16 35.67
N TYR A 269 -3.04 5.29 34.75
CA TYR A 269 -3.66 5.14 33.44
C TYR A 269 -4.20 3.73 33.29
N ASN A 270 -5.29 3.58 32.55
CA ASN A 270 -5.85 2.29 32.21
C ASN A 270 -6.34 2.28 30.76
N CYS A 271 -6.21 1.15 30.10
CA CYS A 271 -6.76 0.98 28.77
C CYS A 271 -7.02 -0.50 28.48
N ARG A 272 -7.87 -0.76 27.51
CA ARG A 272 -8.12 -2.10 26.96
C ARG A 272 -7.57 -2.16 25.55
N ILE A 273 -6.93 -3.28 25.21
CA ILE A 273 -6.41 -3.56 23.88
C ILE A 273 -7.03 -4.84 23.30
N PRO A 274 -7.29 -4.93 21.98
CA PRO A 274 -7.89 -6.11 21.34
C PRO A 274 -6.86 -7.19 21.00
N PHE A 275 -5.88 -7.42 21.90
CA PHE A 275 -4.83 -8.41 21.74
C PHE A 275 -4.62 -9.20 23.03
N THR A 276 -4.16 -10.45 22.89
CA THR A 276 -3.93 -11.36 24.02
C THR A 276 -2.52 -11.95 24.04
N ASP A 277 -1.75 -11.81 22.97
CA ASP A 277 -0.40 -12.27 22.87
C ASP A 277 0.61 -11.29 23.49
N GLU A 278 1.68 -11.81 24.08
CA GLU A 278 2.66 -11.03 24.85
C GLU A 278 3.36 -9.97 23.99
N ALA A 279 3.71 -10.29 22.74
CA ALA A 279 4.42 -9.37 21.86
C ALA A 279 3.54 -8.14 21.51
N SER A 280 2.26 -8.35 21.22
CA SER A 280 1.30 -7.25 21.00
C SER A 280 1.07 -6.44 22.27
N ILE A 281 1.00 -7.08 23.43
CA ILE A 281 0.85 -6.41 24.73
C ILE A 281 2.07 -5.49 25.00
N GLU A 282 3.30 -5.95 24.86
CA GLU A 282 4.53 -5.15 25.07
C GLU A 282 4.63 -4.00 24.07
N ASN A 283 4.26 -4.22 22.80
CA ASN A 283 4.21 -3.17 21.79
C ASN A 283 3.16 -2.09 22.15
N ALA A 284 1.99 -2.51 22.64
CA ALA A 284 0.94 -1.59 23.08
C ALA A 284 1.37 -0.78 24.31
N ILE A 285 2.03 -1.40 25.29
CA ILE A 285 2.60 -0.69 26.45
C ILE A 285 3.56 0.40 25.97
N SER A 286 4.44 0.09 25.02
CA SER A 286 5.36 1.06 24.44
C SER A 286 4.62 2.26 23.81
N CYS A 287 3.52 2.02 23.09
CA CYS A 287 2.68 3.08 22.52
C CYS A 287 2.01 3.94 23.60
N VAL A 288 1.44 3.33 24.64
CA VAL A 288 0.84 4.05 25.76
C VAL A 288 1.87 4.98 26.42
N LEU A 289 3.09 4.52 26.67
CA LEU A 289 4.13 5.33 27.32
C LEU A 289 4.57 6.52 26.47
N VAL A 290 4.61 6.36 25.14
CA VAL A 290 4.82 7.50 24.23
C VAL A 290 3.68 8.51 24.35
N MET A 291 2.42 8.07 24.37
CA MET A 291 1.27 8.96 24.56
C MET A 291 1.30 9.67 25.91
N VAL A 292 1.61 8.94 27.00
CA VAL A 292 1.77 9.52 28.36
C VAL A 292 2.88 10.58 28.36
N TYR A 293 4.03 10.31 27.74
CA TYR A 293 5.12 11.27 27.65
C TYR A 293 4.74 12.52 26.84
N LEU A 294 3.93 12.37 25.80
CA LEU A 294 3.41 13.48 24.98
C LEU A 294 2.23 14.22 25.65
N GLY A 295 1.81 13.83 26.87
CA GLY A 295 0.81 14.53 27.66
C GLY A 295 -0.65 14.20 27.33
N TYR A 296 -0.92 13.03 26.74
CA TYR A 296 -2.31 12.61 26.49
C TYR A 296 -3.02 12.22 27.79
N GLU A 297 -4.28 12.59 27.87
CA GLU A 297 -5.15 12.23 28.99
C GLU A 297 -5.60 10.78 28.94
N ASN A 298 -5.88 10.19 30.11
CA ASN A 298 -6.26 8.78 30.25
C ASN A 298 -7.44 8.39 29.36
N GLU A 299 -8.45 9.24 29.23
CA GLU A 299 -9.63 8.97 28.40
C GLU A 299 -9.28 8.85 26.91
N GLN A 300 -8.39 9.73 26.40
CA GLN A 300 -7.91 9.70 25.04
C GLN A 300 -7.10 8.42 24.77
N ILE A 301 -6.20 8.06 25.71
CA ILE A 301 -5.40 6.84 25.64
C ILE A 301 -6.34 5.62 25.61
N ALA A 302 -7.27 5.50 26.55
CA ALA A 302 -8.19 4.37 26.65
C ALA A 302 -9.04 4.19 25.38
N LYS A 303 -9.60 5.28 24.85
CA LYS A 303 -10.42 5.27 23.63
C LYS A 303 -9.63 4.81 22.41
N ARG A 304 -8.40 5.33 22.22
CA ARG A 304 -7.58 5.04 21.03
C ARG A 304 -6.97 3.65 21.09
N MET A 305 -6.51 3.22 22.27
CA MET A 305 -5.94 1.88 22.45
C MET A 305 -6.96 0.78 22.20
N ALA A 306 -8.24 0.99 22.55
CA ALA A 306 -9.31 0.05 22.28
C ALA A 306 -9.61 -0.14 20.77
N SER A 307 -9.23 0.79 19.92
CA SER A 307 -9.43 0.75 18.47
C SER A 307 -8.21 0.29 17.67
N LEU A 308 -7.15 -0.19 18.35
CA LEU A 308 -6.01 -0.77 17.67
C LEU A 308 -6.41 -1.99 16.84
N PHE A 309 -5.72 -2.20 15.74
CA PHE A 309 -5.97 -3.29 14.80
C PHE A 309 -4.66 -4.04 14.48
N PRO A 310 -4.74 -5.32 14.06
CA PRO A 310 -3.57 -6.06 13.61
C PRO A 310 -2.91 -5.37 12.41
N VAL A 311 -1.60 -5.16 12.46
CA VAL A 311 -0.85 -4.62 11.33
C VAL A 311 -0.65 -5.71 10.28
N GLU A 312 -1.08 -5.47 9.06
CA GLU A 312 -1.22 -6.42 7.94
C GLU A 312 0.08 -7.06 7.42
N MET A 313 1.11 -7.23 8.20
CA MET A 313 2.38 -7.78 7.70
C MET A 313 2.83 -9.08 8.39
N ARG A 314 2.11 -9.59 9.40
CA ARG A 314 2.50 -10.79 10.17
C ARG A 314 1.28 -11.53 10.71
N LEU A 315 1.38 -12.89 10.75
CA LEU A 315 0.40 -13.79 11.38
C LEU A 315 -1.05 -13.64 10.85
N LYS A 316 -1.22 -13.59 9.53
CA LYS A 316 -2.56 -13.54 8.91
C LYS A 316 -3.25 -14.89 9.02
N VAL A 317 -4.45 -14.92 9.61
CA VAL A 317 -5.29 -16.13 9.67
C VAL A 317 -6.16 -16.18 8.42
N LYS A 318 -6.13 -17.32 7.72
CA LYS A 318 -6.88 -17.58 6.49
C LYS A 318 -7.56 -18.95 6.57
N ALA A 319 -8.67 -19.13 5.86
CA ALA A 319 -9.23 -20.47 5.63
C ALA A 319 -8.32 -21.24 4.66
N GLY A 320 -8.03 -22.49 4.96
CA GLY A 320 -7.26 -23.38 4.12
C GLY A 320 -8.07 -24.55 3.58
N LEU A 321 -7.54 -25.25 2.57
CA LEU A 321 -8.15 -26.43 2.01
C LEU A 321 -8.45 -27.52 3.07
N HIS A 322 -9.43 -28.36 2.81
CA HIS A 322 -9.79 -29.53 3.65
C HIS A 322 -10.07 -29.17 5.13
N ASN A 323 -10.84 -28.09 5.33
CA ASN A 323 -11.19 -27.60 6.68
C ASN A 323 -9.94 -27.31 7.54
N SER A 324 -8.92 -26.70 6.97
CA SER A 324 -7.74 -26.24 7.71
C SER A 324 -7.78 -24.72 7.98
N THR A 325 -7.02 -24.28 8.98
CA THR A 325 -6.78 -22.87 9.25
C THR A 325 -5.32 -22.57 8.98
N LEU A 326 -5.04 -21.64 8.08
CA LEU A 326 -3.68 -21.20 7.76
C LEU A 326 -3.30 -19.97 8.59
N ILE A 327 -2.08 -19.96 9.11
CA ILE A 327 -1.45 -18.80 9.71
C ILE A 327 -0.25 -18.44 8.82
N ASP A 328 -0.38 -17.34 8.08
CA ASP A 328 0.63 -16.86 7.15
C ASP A 328 1.61 -15.93 7.85
N ASP A 329 2.83 -16.38 8.04
CA ASP A 329 3.98 -15.62 8.53
C ASP A 329 5.23 -15.87 7.65
N SER A 330 5.05 -15.73 6.36
CA SER A 330 5.99 -16.08 5.29
C SER A 330 7.08 -15.04 5.02
N TYR A 331 7.38 -14.14 5.97
CA TYR A 331 8.29 -13.01 5.73
C TYR A 331 9.65 -13.13 6.41
N SER A 332 9.75 -13.78 7.56
CA SER A 332 10.98 -13.96 8.33
C SER A 332 11.06 -15.34 8.97
N ALA A 333 12.26 -15.89 9.09
CA ALA A 333 12.52 -17.14 9.78
C ALA A 333 13.77 -17.01 10.65
N ASP A 334 13.60 -16.36 11.80
CA ASP A 334 14.56 -16.33 12.92
C ASP A 334 13.92 -16.96 14.15
N LEU A 335 14.75 -17.32 15.14
CA LEU A 335 14.31 -18.09 16.31
C LEU A 335 13.25 -17.38 17.16
N ASP A 336 13.38 -16.06 17.35
CA ASP A 336 12.44 -15.29 18.18
C ASP A 336 11.12 -15.08 17.44
N SER A 337 11.16 -14.79 16.15
CA SER A 337 9.96 -14.67 15.36
C SER A 337 9.23 -16.01 15.22
N LEU A 338 9.97 -17.14 15.24
CA LEU A 338 9.38 -18.47 15.30
C LEU A 338 8.67 -18.71 16.63
N LYS A 339 9.28 -18.33 17.76
CA LYS A 339 8.65 -18.43 19.08
C LYS A 339 7.35 -17.64 19.13
N ILE A 340 7.34 -16.38 18.67
CA ILE A 340 6.13 -15.54 18.62
C ILE A 340 5.04 -16.19 17.77
N ALA A 341 5.41 -16.76 16.63
CA ALA A 341 4.46 -17.41 15.73
C ALA A 341 3.88 -18.72 16.33
N LEU A 342 4.70 -19.47 17.07
CA LEU A 342 4.26 -20.68 17.78
C LEU A 342 3.36 -20.33 18.97
N ASP A 343 3.67 -19.28 19.74
CA ASP A 343 2.80 -18.75 20.80
C ASP A 343 1.44 -18.36 20.22
N PHE A 344 1.41 -17.67 19.08
CA PHE A 344 0.16 -17.33 18.39
C PHE A 344 -0.60 -18.56 17.91
N LEU A 345 0.07 -19.56 17.33
CA LEU A 345 -0.52 -20.82 16.93
C LEU A 345 -1.15 -21.57 18.10
N GLU A 346 -0.52 -21.50 19.29
CA GLU A 346 -1.03 -22.16 20.50
C GLU A 346 -2.38 -21.60 20.95
N HIS A 347 -2.58 -20.30 20.80
CA HIS A 347 -3.83 -19.61 21.15
C HIS A 347 -4.97 -19.86 20.14
N GLN A 348 -4.67 -20.39 18.96
CA GLN A 348 -5.71 -20.80 17.99
C GLN A 348 -6.35 -22.13 18.42
N LYS A 349 -7.64 -22.09 18.75
CA LYS A 349 -8.39 -23.25 19.28
C LYS A 349 -9.23 -23.97 18.22
N ASN A 350 -9.11 -23.58 16.94
CA ASN A 350 -9.97 -24.08 15.86
C ASN A 350 -9.81 -25.59 15.62
N HIS A 351 -8.57 -26.09 15.72
CA HIS A 351 -8.24 -27.50 15.48
C HIS A 351 -7.32 -28.05 16.55
N LYS A 352 -7.42 -29.35 16.81
CA LYS A 352 -6.53 -30.07 17.75
C LYS A 352 -5.15 -30.35 17.16
N HIS A 353 -5.08 -30.59 15.83
CA HIS A 353 -3.84 -30.86 15.14
C HIS A 353 -3.17 -29.56 14.70
N LYS A 354 -1.87 -29.47 14.90
CA LYS A 354 -1.04 -28.31 14.57
C LYS A 354 0.11 -28.75 13.70
N THR A 355 0.22 -28.17 12.50
CA THR A 355 1.29 -28.40 11.56
C THR A 355 2.11 -27.14 11.37
N LEU A 356 3.41 -27.28 11.29
CA LEU A 356 4.36 -26.22 11.00
C LEU A 356 5.03 -26.46 9.65
N ILE A 357 4.91 -25.51 8.72
CA ILE A 357 5.71 -25.45 7.49
C ILE A 357 6.82 -24.41 7.75
N LEU A 358 8.08 -24.87 7.81
CA LEU A 358 9.22 -24.05 8.23
C LEU A 358 10.34 -24.08 7.21
N SER A 359 10.85 -22.91 6.82
CA SER A 359 12.08 -22.81 6.01
C SER A 359 13.32 -22.98 6.85
N ASP A 360 14.50 -22.95 6.24
CA ASP A 360 15.75 -22.77 6.96
C ASP A 360 15.66 -21.51 7.85
N VAL A 361 16.16 -21.61 9.08
CA VAL A 361 16.18 -20.53 10.07
C VAL A 361 17.52 -19.82 9.99
N PHE A 362 17.49 -18.48 9.89
CA PHE A 362 18.67 -17.64 9.68
C PHE A 362 18.97 -16.71 10.85
N GLN A 363 20.14 -16.11 10.83
CA GLN A 363 20.54 -14.96 11.67
C GLN A 363 20.53 -15.23 13.18
N SER A 364 20.79 -16.47 13.60
CA SER A 364 20.80 -16.84 15.03
C SER A 364 22.14 -16.57 15.74
N GLY A 365 23.25 -16.51 14.99
CA GLY A 365 24.61 -16.48 15.56
C GLY A 365 25.01 -17.79 16.25
N LEU A 366 24.21 -18.84 16.16
CA LEU A 366 24.46 -20.16 16.72
C LEU A 366 25.05 -21.11 15.67
N THR A 367 25.79 -22.14 16.11
CA THR A 367 26.11 -23.24 15.21
C THR A 367 24.81 -23.93 14.77
N GLU A 368 24.78 -24.46 13.54
CA GLU A 368 23.59 -25.08 12.96
C GLU A 368 22.98 -26.16 13.88
N SER A 369 23.80 -26.98 14.51
CA SER A 369 23.33 -28.01 15.44
C SER A 369 22.67 -27.41 16.69
N LEU A 370 23.23 -26.36 17.29
CA LEU A 370 22.65 -25.71 18.46
C LEU A 370 21.34 -25.02 18.09
N LEU A 371 21.28 -24.38 16.92
CA LEU A 371 20.09 -23.72 16.42
C LEU A 371 18.93 -24.71 16.27
N TYR A 372 19.14 -25.83 15.57
CA TYR A 372 18.04 -26.78 15.32
C TYR A 372 17.68 -27.58 16.59
N ASN A 373 18.56 -27.73 17.58
CA ASN A 373 18.16 -28.21 18.89
C ASN A 373 17.20 -27.23 19.61
N GLN A 374 17.46 -25.93 19.54
CA GLN A 374 16.54 -24.94 20.10
C GLN A 374 15.20 -24.89 19.32
N VAL A 375 15.22 -24.98 18.00
CA VAL A 375 14.02 -25.10 17.17
C VAL A 375 13.20 -26.32 17.57
N ALA A 376 13.85 -27.47 17.74
CA ALA A 376 13.18 -28.70 18.19
C ALA A 376 12.55 -28.56 19.57
N GLN A 377 13.26 -27.92 20.52
CA GLN A 377 12.74 -27.65 21.85
C GLN A 377 11.50 -26.73 21.82
N LEU A 378 11.53 -25.66 21.02
CA LEU A 378 10.37 -24.78 20.83
C LEU A 378 9.16 -25.54 20.26
N ILE A 379 9.37 -26.32 19.21
CA ILE A 379 8.34 -27.14 18.56
C ILE A 379 7.71 -28.14 19.54
N GLN A 380 8.51 -28.79 20.38
CA GLN A 380 8.04 -29.70 21.44
C GLN A 380 7.26 -28.97 22.53
N THR A 381 7.74 -27.84 22.99
CA THR A 381 7.09 -27.01 24.02
C THR A 381 5.68 -26.60 23.59
N HIS A 382 5.48 -26.21 22.31
CA HIS A 382 4.19 -25.81 21.76
C HIS A 382 3.35 -26.96 21.18
N LYS A 383 3.79 -28.22 21.42
CA LYS A 383 3.05 -29.44 21.06
C LYS A 383 2.65 -29.49 19.58
N ILE A 384 3.58 -29.15 18.67
CA ILE A 384 3.38 -29.27 17.24
C ILE A 384 3.37 -30.75 16.84
N ASN A 385 2.36 -31.17 16.09
CA ASN A 385 2.15 -32.57 15.75
C ASN A 385 3.02 -33.03 14.57
N ARG A 386 3.23 -32.11 13.58
CA ARG A 386 3.94 -32.41 12.34
C ARG A 386 4.69 -31.20 11.81
N VAL A 387 5.83 -31.43 11.19
CA VAL A 387 6.67 -30.39 10.57
C VAL A 387 6.91 -30.73 9.11
N PHE A 388 6.76 -29.75 8.23
CA PHE A 388 7.30 -29.77 6.86
C PHE A 388 8.48 -28.81 6.81
N GLY A 389 9.69 -29.36 6.68
CA GLY A 389 10.93 -28.61 6.62
C GLY A 389 11.31 -28.30 5.17
N ILE A 390 11.57 -27.04 4.82
CA ILE A 390 11.94 -26.65 3.44
C ILE A 390 13.28 -25.94 3.45
N GLY A 391 14.29 -26.56 2.87
CA GLY A 391 15.64 -26.04 2.80
C GLY A 391 16.69 -27.08 3.13
N SER A 392 17.94 -26.75 2.88
CA SER A 392 19.07 -27.68 3.05
C SER A 392 19.46 -27.86 4.51
N ALA A 393 19.41 -26.77 5.33
CA ALA A 393 19.82 -26.84 6.74
C ALA A 393 18.77 -27.60 7.56
N ILE A 394 17.49 -27.29 7.43
CA ILE A 394 16.42 -27.99 8.13
C ILE A 394 16.35 -29.46 7.72
N SER A 395 16.65 -29.79 6.46
CA SER A 395 16.67 -31.17 5.99
C SER A 395 17.76 -32.01 6.67
N ARG A 396 18.95 -31.45 6.92
CA ARG A 396 20.01 -32.13 7.65
C ARG A 396 19.65 -32.46 9.10
N HIS A 397 18.76 -31.69 9.69
CA HIS A 397 18.31 -31.80 11.09
C HIS A 397 16.88 -32.31 11.26
N ALA A 398 16.26 -32.82 10.19
CA ALA A 398 14.88 -33.29 10.21
C ALA A 398 14.60 -34.36 11.28
N SER A 399 15.59 -35.20 11.63
CA SER A 399 15.45 -36.21 12.68
C SER A 399 15.25 -35.65 14.10
N LEU A 400 15.55 -34.39 14.35
CA LEU A 400 15.32 -33.71 15.63
C LEU A 400 13.86 -33.20 15.78
N LEU A 401 13.13 -33.12 14.67
CA LEU A 401 11.81 -32.50 14.60
C LEU A 401 10.70 -33.55 14.58
N PRO A 402 9.56 -33.35 15.28
CA PRO A 402 8.51 -34.35 15.35
C PRO A 402 7.81 -34.55 13.99
N ASN A 403 7.70 -35.79 13.55
CA ASN A 403 7.06 -36.18 12.29
C ASN A 403 7.46 -35.26 11.12
N CYS A 404 8.77 -35.02 10.98
CA CYS A 404 9.29 -34.09 9.99
C CYS A 404 9.47 -34.76 8.62
N LEU A 405 8.80 -34.20 7.61
CA LEU A 405 9.09 -34.45 6.20
C LEU A 405 9.86 -33.25 5.64
N SER A 406 10.98 -33.50 4.98
CA SER A 406 11.83 -32.43 4.48
C SER A 406 11.88 -32.38 2.95
N PHE A 407 11.97 -31.16 2.42
CA PHE A 407 11.99 -30.83 1.00
C PHE A 407 13.14 -29.88 0.69
N PRO A 408 13.89 -30.07 -0.40
CA PRO A 408 15.02 -29.20 -0.72
C PRO A 408 14.60 -27.79 -1.10
N THR A 409 13.40 -27.61 -1.70
CA THR A 409 12.89 -26.32 -2.19
C THR A 409 11.38 -26.23 -2.04
N THR A 410 10.85 -25.02 -2.11
CA THR A 410 9.40 -24.75 -2.16
C THR A 410 8.73 -25.43 -3.37
N ALA A 411 9.39 -25.45 -4.53
CA ALA A 411 8.88 -26.12 -5.72
C ALA A 411 8.76 -27.66 -5.52
N ALA A 412 9.73 -28.28 -4.83
CA ALA A 412 9.68 -29.71 -4.51
C ALA A 412 8.55 -30.03 -3.52
N PHE A 413 8.28 -29.16 -2.55
CA PHE A 413 7.12 -29.31 -1.65
C PHE A 413 5.81 -29.21 -2.43
N LEU A 414 5.66 -28.18 -3.26
CA LEU A 414 4.43 -27.97 -4.04
C LEU A 414 4.15 -29.10 -5.03
N SER A 415 5.17 -29.71 -5.63
CA SER A 415 4.98 -30.84 -6.55
C SER A 415 4.47 -32.13 -5.88
N GLN A 416 4.57 -32.23 -4.56
CA GLN A 416 4.09 -33.37 -3.78
C GLN A 416 2.87 -33.03 -2.91
N LEU A 417 2.37 -31.81 -3.00
CA LEU A 417 1.31 -31.28 -2.11
C LEU A 417 0.07 -32.19 -2.08
N ASP A 418 -0.37 -32.69 -3.24
CA ASP A 418 -1.56 -33.55 -3.35
C ASP A 418 -1.39 -34.93 -2.71
N GLN A 419 -0.15 -35.34 -2.45
CA GLN A 419 0.17 -36.61 -1.77
C GLN A 419 0.28 -36.45 -0.25
N LEU A 420 0.32 -35.18 0.23
CA LEU A 420 0.40 -34.88 1.65
C LEU A 420 -1.02 -34.81 2.22
N GLU A 421 -1.36 -35.76 3.10
CA GLU A 421 -2.64 -35.74 3.81
C GLU A 421 -2.68 -34.57 4.77
N MET A 422 -3.28 -33.44 4.37
CA MET A 422 -3.45 -32.23 5.15
C MET A 422 -4.94 -31.88 5.24
N GLY A 423 -5.44 -31.69 6.48
CA GLY A 423 -6.84 -31.31 6.71
C GLY A 423 -7.23 -31.39 8.18
N ASN A 424 -8.30 -30.68 8.56
CA ASN A 424 -8.78 -30.59 9.95
C ASN A 424 -7.67 -30.15 10.94
N GLU A 425 -6.82 -29.25 10.54
CA GLU A 425 -5.64 -28.82 11.30
C GLU A 425 -5.37 -27.30 11.19
N THR A 426 -4.63 -26.75 12.14
CA THR A 426 -4.09 -25.40 12.03
C THR A 426 -2.65 -25.46 11.52
N ILE A 427 -2.37 -24.80 10.41
CA ILE A 427 -1.09 -24.83 9.71
C ILE A 427 -0.40 -23.45 9.85
N LEU A 428 0.72 -23.41 10.55
CA LEU A 428 1.59 -22.23 10.56
C LEU A 428 2.60 -22.32 9.41
N ILE A 429 2.59 -21.31 8.55
CA ILE A 429 3.50 -21.20 7.40
C ILE A 429 4.52 -20.12 7.72
N LYS A 430 5.75 -20.52 8.06
CA LYS A 430 6.84 -19.67 8.55
C LYS A 430 8.07 -19.82 7.66
N GLY A 431 8.36 -18.83 6.84
CA GLY A 431 9.46 -18.91 5.89
C GLY A 431 10.25 -17.61 5.74
N ALA A 432 11.55 -17.72 5.51
CA ALA A 432 12.37 -16.59 5.09
C ALA A 432 12.03 -16.23 3.64
N ARG A 433 12.08 -14.94 3.31
CA ARG A 433 11.66 -14.37 2.02
C ARG A 433 12.27 -15.07 0.79
N VAL A 434 13.51 -15.57 0.91
CA VAL A 434 14.20 -16.27 -0.19
C VAL A 434 13.56 -17.60 -0.59
N PHE A 435 12.66 -18.17 0.25
CA PHE A 435 11.94 -19.40 -0.02
C PHE A 435 10.58 -19.21 -0.68
N GLU A 436 10.12 -17.98 -0.86
CA GLU A 436 8.86 -17.63 -1.56
C GLU A 436 7.64 -18.40 -1.02
N PHE A 437 7.49 -18.45 0.32
CA PHE A 437 6.41 -19.21 0.98
C PHE A 437 5.01 -18.69 0.71
N GLU A 438 4.87 -17.49 0.16
CA GLU A 438 3.62 -16.99 -0.39
C GLU A 438 3.03 -17.91 -1.47
N LYS A 439 3.86 -18.68 -2.19
CA LYS A 439 3.41 -19.70 -3.14
C LYS A 439 2.72 -20.87 -2.42
N ILE A 440 3.23 -21.28 -1.25
CA ILE A 440 2.63 -22.30 -0.39
C ILE A 440 1.30 -21.81 0.16
N VAL A 441 1.27 -20.60 0.68
CA VAL A 441 0.04 -19.98 1.18
C VAL A 441 -1.03 -19.97 0.08
N SER A 442 -0.68 -19.52 -1.11
CA SER A 442 -1.62 -19.49 -2.26
C SER A 442 -2.11 -20.87 -2.69
N ALA A 443 -1.29 -21.92 -2.53
CA ALA A 443 -1.66 -23.28 -2.88
C ALA A 443 -2.59 -23.94 -1.83
N LEU A 444 -2.39 -23.59 -0.53
CA LEU A 444 -3.15 -24.16 0.58
C LEU A 444 -4.39 -23.33 0.97
N GLU A 445 -4.46 -22.07 0.56
CA GLU A 445 -5.60 -21.19 0.87
C GLU A 445 -6.87 -21.71 0.22
N GLU A 446 -7.96 -21.86 0.99
CA GLU A 446 -9.25 -22.24 0.46
C GLU A 446 -9.73 -21.22 -0.55
N LYS A 447 -9.75 -21.63 -1.81
CA LYS A 447 -10.29 -20.83 -2.90
C LYS A 447 -11.79 -21.10 -2.94
N THR A 448 -12.57 -20.24 -2.33
CA THR A 448 -14.04 -20.32 -2.39
C THR A 448 -14.57 -20.12 -3.80
N HIS A 449 -13.78 -19.54 -4.70
CA HIS A 449 -14.06 -19.39 -6.12
C HIS A 449 -12.76 -19.50 -6.95
N GLU A 450 -12.80 -20.28 -8.00
CA GLU A 450 -11.70 -20.39 -8.98
C GLU A 450 -11.72 -19.23 -10.00
N THR A 451 -12.83 -18.47 -10.03
CA THR A 451 -12.93 -17.24 -10.82
C THR A 451 -12.27 -16.09 -10.04
N VAL A 452 -11.25 -15.49 -10.63
CA VAL A 452 -10.43 -14.43 -10.01
C VAL A 452 -10.19 -13.29 -11.00
N LEU A 453 -10.11 -12.07 -10.47
CA LEU A 453 -9.62 -10.91 -11.20
C LEU A 453 -8.19 -10.63 -10.73
N GLU A 454 -7.23 -10.92 -11.58
CA GLU A 454 -5.81 -10.64 -11.33
C GLU A 454 -5.52 -9.19 -11.68
N ILE A 455 -4.85 -8.45 -10.76
CA ILE A 455 -4.54 -7.02 -10.90
C ILE A 455 -3.03 -6.83 -10.87
N ASN A 456 -2.46 -6.38 -12.01
CA ASN A 456 -1.04 -6.10 -12.13
C ASN A 456 -0.71 -4.71 -11.57
N LEU A 457 -0.03 -4.64 -10.41
CA LEU A 457 0.37 -3.40 -9.78
C LEU A 457 1.52 -2.69 -10.50
N ASN A 458 2.34 -3.42 -11.28
CA ASN A 458 3.39 -2.81 -12.10
C ASN A 458 2.78 -2.09 -13.31
N ALA A 459 1.78 -2.69 -13.95
CA ALA A 459 1.02 -2.06 -15.04
C ALA A 459 0.31 -0.78 -14.56
N LEU A 460 -0.30 -0.80 -13.35
CA LEU A 460 -0.85 0.41 -12.74
C LEU A 460 0.20 1.51 -12.56
N THR A 461 1.39 1.13 -12.08
CA THR A 461 2.51 2.07 -11.90
C THR A 461 3.02 2.61 -13.24
N HIS A 462 3.13 1.74 -14.26
CA HIS A 462 3.50 2.14 -15.61
C HIS A 462 2.52 3.18 -16.16
N ASN A 463 1.22 2.88 -16.12
CA ASN A 463 0.18 3.77 -16.62
C ASN A 463 0.13 5.11 -15.85
N LEU A 464 0.30 5.07 -14.53
CA LEU A 464 0.42 6.28 -13.72
C LEU A 464 1.58 7.18 -14.19
N ASN A 465 2.75 6.58 -14.43
CA ASN A 465 3.93 7.31 -14.88
C ASN A 465 3.78 7.80 -16.33
N TYR A 466 3.12 7.03 -17.19
CA TYR A 466 2.79 7.46 -18.53
C TYR A 466 1.97 8.76 -18.51
N TYR A 467 0.86 8.80 -17.75
CA TYR A 467 0.05 10.01 -17.65
C TYR A 467 0.79 11.17 -16.98
N ARG A 468 1.63 10.88 -15.98
CA ARG A 468 2.49 11.92 -15.38
C ARG A 468 3.44 12.56 -16.39
N SER A 469 3.98 11.78 -17.31
CA SER A 469 4.88 12.32 -18.36
C SER A 469 4.17 13.26 -19.35
N LYS A 470 2.83 13.24 -19.37
CA LYS A 470 2.02 14.13 -20.20
C LYS A 470 1.63 15.44 -19.50
N LEU A 471 1.90 15.56 -18.20
CA LEU A 471 1.50 16.74 -17.45
C LEU A 471 2.46 17.90 -17.68
N ALA A 472 1.91 19.10 -17.75
CA ALA A 472 2.69 20.33 -17.72
C ALA A 472 3.41 20.47 -16.36
N PRO A 473 4.60 21.11 -16.31
CA PRO A 473 5.33 21.33 -15.07
C PRO A 473 4.46 22.01 -14.00
N GLY A 474 4.41 21.42 -12.80
CA GLY A 474 3.63 21.95 -11.68
C GLY A 474 2.16 21.50 -11.64
N THR A 475 1.65 20.83 -12.68
CA THR A 475 0.29 20.29 -12.67
C THR A 475 0.17 19.14 -11.66
N GLN A 476 -0.79 19.26 -10.75
CA GLN A 476 -1.11 18.24 -9.74
C GLN A 476 -1.90 17.08 -10.34
N LEU A 477 -1.87 15.94 -9.69
CA LEU A 477 -2.57 14.74 -10.12
C LEU A 477 -3.56 14.25 -9.05
N MET A 478 -4.84 14.29 -9.39
CA MET A 478 -5.90 13.56 -8.69
C MET A 478 -6.12 12.23 -9.40
N VAL A 479 -6.26 11.15 -8.64
CA VAL A 479 -6.58 9.83 -9.19
C VAL A 479 -7.94 9.35 -8.69
N MET A 480 -8.77 8.88 -9.62
CA MET A 480 -10.11 8.40 -9.33
C MET A 480 -10.06 6.93 -8.89
N VAL A 481 -10.52 6.66 -7.68
CA VAL A 481 -10.62 5.30 -7.10
C VAL A 481 -12.06 4.93 -6.73
N LYS A 482 -13.03 5.67 -7.26
CA LYS A 482 -14.46 5.42 -7.09
C LYS A 482 -14.90 4.06 -7.62
N ALA A 483 -16.08 3.61 -7.21
CA ALA A 483 -16.66 2.32 -7.59
C ALA A 483 -15.67 1.16 -7.35
N PHE A 484 -15.14 1.08 -6.12
CA PHE A 484 -14.17 0.05 -5.73
C PHE A 484 -12.93 0.01 -6.63
N GLY A 485 -12.34 1.21 -6.92
CA GLY A 485 -11.20 1.33 -7.82
C GLY A 485 -11.55 0.88 -9.25
N TYR A 486 -12.68 1.33 -9.79
CA TYR A 486 -13.23 0.88 -11.08
C TYR A 486 -13.37 -0.66 -11.13
N GLY A 487 -13.85 -1.28 -10.05
CA GLY A 487 -13.99 -2.73 -9.94
C GLY A 487 -12.70 -3.48 -9.61
N ASN A 488 -11.55 -2.84 -9.58
CA ASN A 488 -10.23 -3.49 -9.42
C ASN A 488 -9.72 -3.56 -7.98
N GLY A 489 -10.44 -2.99 -6.99
CA GLY A 489 -10.03 -2.97 -5.58
C GLY A 489 -9.54 -1.60 -5.13
N GLY A 490 -10.31 -0.93 -4.25
CA GLY A 490 -10.06 0.47 -3.87
C GLY A 490 -8.88 0.68 -2.94
N ILE A 491 -8.77 -0.12 -1.88
CA ILE A 491 -7.78 0.09 -0.80
C ILE A 491 -6.36 -0.20 -1.27
N GLU A 492 -6.12 -1.32 -1.93
CA GLU A 492 -4.79 -1.73 -2.42
C GLU A 492 -4.26 -0.74 -3.46
N ILE A 493 -5.12 -0.30 -4.37
CA ILE A 493 -4.78 0.71 -5.38
C ILE A 493 -4.51 2.05 -4.71
N ALA A 494 -5.33 2.48 -3.75
CA ALA A 494 -5.10 3.72 -3.01
C ALA A 494 -3.79 3.70 -2.21
N LYS A 495 -3.43 2.56 -1.59
CA LYS A 495 -2.11 2.36 -0.94
C LYS A 495 -0.95 2.51 -1.93
N LEU A 496 -1.08 1.92 -3.13
CA LEU A 496 -0.08 2.08 -4.21
C LEU A 496 0.05 3.55 -4.61
N LEU A 497 -1.07 4.22 -4.85
CA LEU A 497 -1.12 5.62 -5.29
C LEU A 497 -0.55 6.57 -4.22
N ALA A 498 -0.88 6.35 -2.94
CA ALA A 498 -0.30 7.09 -1.83
C ALA A 498 1.23 6.91 -1.74
N HIS A 499 1.72 5.68 -1.97
CA HIS A 499 3.16 5.42 -2.07
C HIS A 499 3.82 6.22 -3.20
N HIS A 500 3.13 6.37 -4.33
CA HIS A 500 3.56 7.18 -5.47
C HIS A 500 3.29 8.68 -5.28
N LYS A 501 2.92 9.15 -4.08
CA LYS A 501 2.75 10.57 -3.71
C LYS A 501 1.88 11.34 -4.70
N ILE A 502 0.71 10.80 -5.04
CA ILE A 502 -0.31 11.57 -5.76
C ILE A 502 -0.84 12.70 -4.87
N ASN A 503 -1.42 13.73 -5.49
CA ASN A 503 -1.88 14.92 -4.75
C ASN A 503 -3.26 14.73 -4.14
N TYR A 504 -4.17 14.03 -4.83
CA TYR A 504 -5.55 13.80 -4.42
C TYR A 504 -6.06 12.43 -4.83
N LEU A 505 -6.97 11.88 -4.05
CA LEU A 505 -7.86 10.78 -4.44
C LEU A 505 -9.28 11.32 -4.65
N GLY A 506 -9.98 10.79 -5.66
CA GLY A 506 -11.38 11.08 -5.89
C GLY A 506 -12.26 9.84 -5.72
N VAL A 507 -13.29 9.94 -4.87
CA VAL A 507 -14.30 8.91 -4.65
C VAL A 507 -15.69 9.42 -5.04
N ALA A 508 -16.65 8.52 -5.27
CA ALA A 508 -18.00 8.92 -5.61
C ALA A 508 -18.80 9.32 -4.37
N PHE A 509 -18.78 8.51 -3.32
CA PHE A 509 -19.60 8.66 -2.13
C PHE A 509 -18.76 8.67 -0.85
N THR A 510 -19.34 9.14 0.24
CA THR A 510 -18.69 9.30 1.55
C THR A 510 -18.17 7.97 2.10
N ASP A 511 -18.91 6.87 1.95
CA ASP A 511 -18.54 5.54 2.47
C ASP A 511 -17.24 5.01 1.84
N GLU A 512 -17.01 5.28 0.55
CA GLU A 512 -15.74 4.93 -0.11
C GLU A 512 -14.56 5.70 0.53
N GLY A 513 -14.75 6.99 0.81
CA GLY A 513 -13.75 7.83 1.48
C GLY A 513 -13.45 7.35 2.90
N ILE A 514 -14.48 6.95 3.67
CA ILE A 514 -14.35 6.38 5.01
C ILE A 514 -13.52 5.09 4.97
N ALA A 515 -13.83 4.18 4.03
CA ALA A 515 -13.09 2.94 3.88
C ALA A 515 -11.58 3.19 3.63
N LEU A 516 -11.25 4.18 2.80
CA LEU A 516 -9.86 4.57 2.54
C LEU A 516 -9.19 5.21 3.77
N LYS A 517 -9.88 6.10 4.49
CA LYS A 517 -9.35 6.70 5.74
C LYS A 517 -9.12 5.64 6.82
N ASN A 518 -10.05 4.71 7.00
CA ASN A 518 -9.90 3.59 7.93
C ASN A 518 -8.74 2.64 7.53
N ALA A 519 -8.42 2.55 6.24
CA ALA A 519 -7.25 1.82 5.75
C ALA A 519 -5.92 2.59 5.88
N GLY A 520 -5.92 3.77 6.52
CA GLY A 520 -4.73 4.57 6.78
C GLY A 520 -4.23 5.37 5.57
N ILE A 521 -5.12 5.77 4.67
CA ILE A 521 -4.78 6.63 3.52
C ILE A 521 -4.84 8.10 3.93
N ASP A 522 -3.69 8.77 3.94
CA ASP A 522 -3.57 10.18 4.35
C ASP A 522 -3.74 11.18 3.22
N VAL A 523 -3.62 10.74 1.98
CA VAL A 523 -3.85 11.59 0.81
C VAL A 523 -5.20 12.29 0.94
N PRO A 524 -5.32 13.59 0.62
CA PRO A 524 -6.60 14.28 0.58
C PRO A 524 -7.59 13.54 -0.32
N ILE A 525 -8.83 13.37 0.15
CA ILE A 525 -9.87 12.61 -0.56
C ILE A 525 -11.04 13.52 -0.85
N MET A 526 -11.31 13.75 -2.14
CA MET A 526 -12.50 14.47 -2.61
C MET A 526 -13.68 13.51 -2.74
N VAL A 527 -14.83 13.87 -2.16
CA VAL A 527 -16.11 13.18 -2.34
C VAL A 527 -16.92 13.93 -3.39
N MET A 528 -17.19 13.29 -4.54
CA MET A 528 -17.81 13.94 -5.69
C MET A 528 -19.34 14.05 -5.60
N ASN A 529 -20.00 13.17 -4.85
CA ASN A 529 -21.45 13.23 -4.63
C ASN A 529 -21.73 13.17 -3.11
N PRO A 530 -21.39 14.23 -2.34
CA PRO A 530 -21.66 14.26 -0.93
C PRO A 530 -23.16 14.48 -0.70
N GLU A 531 -23.77 13.58 0.08
CA GLU A 531 -25.15 13.74 0.54
C GLU A 531 -25.21 14.62 1.78
N SER A 532 -26.25 15.46 1.91
CA SER A 532 -26.38 16.34 3.09
C SER A 532 -26.44 15.57 4.43
N SER A 533 -26.95 14.34 4.42
CA SER A 533 -26.96 13.42 5.55
C SER A 533 -25.56 12.99 6.00
N SER A 534 -24.58 13.02 5.11
CA SER A 534 -23.20 12.59 5.38
C SER A 534 -22.25 13.74 5.76
N PHE A 535 -22.69 15.00 5.79
CA PHE A 535 -21.82 16.15 6.04
C PHE A 535 -21.08 16.09 7.38
N ALA A 536 -21.74 15.68 8.46
CA ALA A 536 -21.08 15.49 9.76
C ALA A 536 -19.98 14.41 9.68
N THR A 537 -20.23 13.32 8.96
CA THR A 537 -19.27 12.24 8.74
C THR A 537 -18.11 12.69 7.86
N ILE A 538 -18.35 13.47 6.81
CA ILE A 538 -17.31 14.09 5.98
C ILE A 538 -16.35 14.91 6.83
N ILE A 539 -16.88 15.72 7.75
CA ILE A 539 -16.10 16.52 8.69
C ILE A 539 -15.29 15.62 9.62
N GLN A 540 -15.95 14.61 10.22
CA GLN A 540 -15.32 13.69 11.17
C GLN A 540 -14.11 12.96 10.56
N TYR A 541 -14.21 12.51 9.30
CA TYR A 541 -13.15 11.79 8.59
C TYR A 541 -12.21 12.71 7.79
N LYS A 542 -12.39 14.03 7.90
CA LYS A 542 -11.58 15.02 7.15
C LYS A 542 -11.58 14.74 5.64
N LEU A 543 -12.75 14.38 5.09
CA LEU A 543 -12.96 14.26 3.65
C LEU A 543 -13.33 15.63 3.08
N GLU A 544 -13.05 15.86 1.80
CA GLU A 544 -13.26 17.17 1.17
C GLU A 544 -14.47 17.10 0.19
N PRO A 545 -15.61 17.79 0.46
CA PRO A 545 -16.80 17.66 -0.36
C PRO A 545 -16.74 18.49 -1.64
N GLU A 546 -17.19 17.94 -2.78
CA GLU A 546 -17.56 18.65 -4.00
C GLU A 546 -18.96 19.24 -3.82
N LEU A 547 -19.10 20.56 -3.88
CA LEU A 547 -20.36 21.27 -3.76
C LEU A 547 -20.77 21.85 -5.12
N TYR A 548 -22.00 21.56 -5.53
CA TYR A 548 -22.51 21.83 -6.87
C TYR A 548 -23.90 22.46 -6.90
N SER A 549 -24.44 22.85 -5.74
CA SER A 549 -25.75 23.49 -5.63
C SER A 549 -25.82 24.46 -4.45
N MET A 550 -26.65 25.50 -4.58
CA MET A 550 -26.88 26.48 -3.51
C MET A 550 -27.37 25.83 -2.21
N LYS A 551 -28.26 24.82 -2.31
CA LYS A 551 -28.77 24.10 -1.15
C LYS A 551 -27.64 23.33 -0.45
N GLY A 552 -26.81 22.61 -1.21
CA GLY A 552 -25.67 21.87 -0.68
C GLY A 552 -24.66 22.79 0.00
N LEU A 553 -24.28 23.88 -0.65
CA LEU A 553 -23.34 24.87 -0.13
C LEU A 553 -23.83 25.47 1.19
N ARG A 554 -25.07 25.98 1.25
CA ARG A 554 -25.65 26.55 2.47
C ARG A 554 -25.71 25.53 3.61
N SER A 555 -26.10 24.29 3.29
CA SER A 555 -26.22 23.22 4.29
C SER A 555 -24.85 22.81 4.83
N PHE A 556 -23.80 22.74 3.98
CA PHE A 556 -22.46 22.41 4.42
C PHE A 556 -21.83 23.53 5.27
N ILE A 557 -21.99 24.79 4.85
CA ILE A 557 -21.54 25.96 5.65
C ILE A 557 -22.17 25.91 7.05
N LYS A 558 -23.48 25.71 7.15
CA LYS A 558 -24.18 25.62 8.44
C LYS A 558 -23.65 24.47 9.30
N MET A 559 -23.33 23.31 8.71
CA MET A 559 -22.76 22.16 9.41
C MET A 559 -21.34 22.47 9.90
N ALA A 560 -20.52 23.10 9.06
CA ALA A 560 -19.17 23.50 9.42
C ALA A 560 -19.15 24.54 10.56
N GLU A 561 -20.10 25.49 10.57
CA GLU A 561 -20.30 26.46 11.66
C GLU A 561 -20.73 25.79 12.97
N LEU A 562 -21.64 24.81 12.90
CA LEU A 562 -22.08 24.02 14.06
C LEU A 562 -20.92 23.25 14.70
N HIS A 563 -19.97 22.74 13.87
CA HIS A 563 -18.77 22.07 14.32
C HIS A 563 -17.61 23.04 14.68
N GLN A 564 -17.84 24.37 14.65
CA GLN A 564 -16.86 25.42 14.95
C GLN A 564 -15.56 25.28 14.12
N LEU A 565 -15.69 24.89 12.85
CA LEU A 565 -14.56 24.73 11.97
C LEU A 565 -14.06 26.07 11.45
N GLU A 566 -12.77 26.14 11.17
CA GLU A 566 -12.14 27.26 10.47
C GLU A 566 -11.50 26.77 9.18
N ARG A 567 -11.84 27.43 8.06
CA ARG A 567 -11.22 27.20 6.74
C ARG A 567 -11.27 25.74 6.27
N PHE A 568 -12.34 25.01 6.58
CA PHE A 568 -12.49 23.63 6.12
C PHE A 568 -12.50 23.58 4.58
N PRO A 569 -11.71 22.69 3.92
CA PRO A 569 -11.60 22.67 2.46
C PRO A 569 -12.88 22.17 1.80
N ILE A 570 -13.33 22.91 0.81
CA ILE A 570 -14.45 22.54 -0.07
C ILE A 570 -14.06 22.74 -1.54
N HIS A 571 -14.73 22.03 -2.43
CA HIS A 571 -14.52 22.10 -3.87
C HIS A 571 -15.80 22.57 -4.55
N LEU A 572 -15.70 23.58 -5.43
CA LEU A 572 -16.84 24.10 -6.16
C LEU A 572 -16.86 23.52 -7.57
N LYS A 573 -18.00 22.95 -7.95
CA LYS A 573 -18.19 22.46 -9.31
C LYS A 573 -18.99 23.43 -10.15
N LEU A 574 -18.47 23.76 -11.33
CA LEU A 574 -19.15 24.54 -12.36
C LEU A 574 -19.77 23.62 -13.41
N ASP A 575 -20.95 23.96 -13.91
CA ASP A 575 -21.48 23.37 -15.13
C ASP A 575 -21.01 24.20 -16.32
N THR A 576 -20.31 23.57 -17.23
CA THR A 576 -19.79 24.19 -18.46
C THR A 576 -20.34 23.52 -19.70
N GLY A 577 -21.47 22.78 -19.56
CA GLY A 577 -22.17 22.15 -20.69
C GLY A 577 -22.33 20.63 -20.57
N MET A 578 -21.94 20.01 -19.43
CA MET A 578 -22.25 18.60 -19.14
C MET A 578 -23.70 18.42 -18.68
N HIS A 579 -24.30 19.44 -18.08
CA HIS A 579 -25.68 19.51 -17.59
C HIS A 579 -26.09 18.35 -16.68
N ARG A 580 -25.14 17.96 -15.78
CA ARG A 580 -25.35 16.90 -14.81
C ARG A 580 -25.39 17.44 -13.38
N LEU A 581 -24.32 18.13 -12.98
CA LEU A 581 -24.14 18.76 -11.67
C LEU A 581 -23.18 19.96 -11.84
N GLY A 582 -23.42 21.05 -11.11
CA GLY A 582 -22.54 22.22 -11.09
C GLY A 582 -23.34 23.50 -10.94
N PHE A 583 -22.67 24.58 -10.58
CA PHE A 583 -23.22 25.92 -10.60
C PHE A 583 -23.17 26.48 -12.03
N ASP A 584 -24.24 27.01 -12.49
CA ASP A 584 -24.30 27.77 -13.74
C ASP A 584 -23.62 29.15 -13.59
N ALA A 585 -23.18 29.72 -14.68
CA ALA A 585 -22.45 30.99 -14.69
C ALA A 585 -23.22 32.15 -14.03
N ASP A 586 -24.55 32.18 -14.16
CA ASP A 586 -25.45 33.17 -13.57
C ASP A 586 -25.60 33.04 -12.04
N GLN A 587 -25.33 31.84 -11.49
CA GLN A 587 -25.36 31.58 -10.05
C GLN A 587 -24.07 32.00 -9.33
N LEU A 588 -22.96 32.23 -10.05
CA LEU A 588 -21.67 32.57 -9.44
C LEU A 588 -21.73 33.85 -8.60
N PRO A 589 -22.42 34.95 -9.00
CA PRO A 589 -22.60 36.11 -8.14
C PRO A 589 -23.36 35.83 -6.86
N GLU A 590 -24.26 34.81 -6.82
CA GLU A 590 -25.05 34.48 -5.64
C GLU A 590 -24.27 33.68 -4.58
N ILE A 591 -23.29 32.86 -5.00
CA ILE A 591 -22.49 32.07 -4.05
C ILE A 591 -21.43 32.92 -3.32
N LEU A 592 -20.95 34.00 -3.92
CA LEU A 592 -19.88 34.83 -3.37
C LEU A 592 -20.21 35.47 -2.00
N PRO A 593 -21.38 36.05 -1.76
CA PRO A 593 -21.74 36.57 -0.45
C PRO A 593 -21.72 35.51 0.65
N LEU A 594 -22.16 34.28 0.33
CA LEU A 594 -22.12 33.15 1.29
C LEU A 594 -20.70 32.79 1.66
N LEU A 595 -19.80 32.67 0.68
CA LEU A 595 -18.41 32.32 0.89
C LEU A 595 -17.61 33.39 1.63
N ARG A 596 -17.93 34.67 1.41
CA ARG A 596 -17.31 35.80 2.11
C ARG A 596 -17.81 36.01 3.54
N ALA A 597 -19.05 35.62 3.82
CA ALA A 597 -19.68 35.81 5.13
C ALA A 597 -19.17 34.77 6.16
N THR A 598 -18.69 33.62 5.72
CA THR A 598 -18.27 32.53 6.61
C THR A 598 -16.74 32.44 6.70
N LYS A 599 -16.25 32.03 7.90
CA LYS A 599 -14.84 31.62 8.12
C LYS A 599 -14.69 30.11 8.24
N SER A 600 -15.81 29.39 8.28
CA SER A 600 -15.84 27.96 8.56
C SER A 600 -15.36 27.11 7.38
N VAL A 601 -15.51 27.59 6.14
CA VAL A 601 -15.07 26.88 4.93
C VAL A 601 -14.12 27.73 4.09
N GLN A 602 -13.28 27.05 3.30
CA GLN A 602 -12.39 27.66 2.32
C GLN A 602 -12.51 26.91 0.99
N VAL A 603 -12.71 27.63 -0.11
CA VAL A 603 -12.67 27.04 -1.44
C VAL A 603 -11.23 26.60 -1.75
N LYS A 604 -11.01 25.28 -1.82
CA LYS A 604 -9.71 24.67 -2.11
C LYS A 604 -9.51 24.52 -3.62
N SER A 605 -10.55 24.11 -4.33
CA SER A 605 -10.49 24.01 -5.78
C SER A 605 -11.83 24.38 -6.45
N ILE A 606 -11.72 24.69 -7.74
CA ILE A 606 -12.84 24.86 -8.68
C ILE A 606 -12.66 23.82 -9.78
N LEU A 607 -13.75 23.13 -10.14
CA LEU A 607 -13.71 22.09 -11.17
C LEU A 607 -14.93 22.11 -12.09
N SER A 608 -14.76 21.49 -13.25
CA SER A 608 -15.86 21.09 -14.12
C SER A 608 -15.56 19.73 -14.77
N HIS A 609 -16.37 19.30 -15.73
CA HIS A 609 -16.20 18.02 -16.42
C HIS A 609 -16.45 18.16 -17.91
N MET A 610 -15.51 17.70 -18.73
CA MET A 610 -15.63 17.69 -20.17
C MET A 610 -16.55 16.55 -20.63
N ALA A 611 -17.51 16.86 -21.48
CA ALA A 611 -18.47 15.90 -21.99
C ALA A 611 -17.95 15.12 -23.22
N THR A 612 -17.06 15.72 -24.00
CA THR A 612 -16.58 15.20 -25.29
C THR A 612 -15.06 15.12 -25.39
N SER A 613 -14.39 14.89 -24.25
CA SER A 613 -12.91 14.84 -24.22
C SER A 613 -12.29 13.70 -25.02
N ASP A 614 -13.03 12.64 -25.27
CA ASP A 614 -12.65 11.43 -26.02
C ASP A 614 -13.21 11.41 -27.45
N ASP A 615 -14.05 12.38 -27.81
CA ASP A 615 -14.67 12.52 -29.11
C ASP A 615 -14.10 13.75 -29.86
N LEU A 616 -13.15 13.49 -30.75
CA LEU A 616 -12.50 14.54 -31.53
C LEU A 616 -13.42 15.21 -32.60
N GLU A 617 -14.53 14.58 -32.95
CA GLU A 617 -15.51 15.18 -33.89
C GLU A 617 -16.20 16.38 -33.20
N ASN A 618 -16.42 16.31 -31.90
CA ASN A 618 -16.98 17.37 -31.08
C ASN A 618 -15.94 18.33 -30.46
N LYS A 619 -14.76 18.48 -31.08
CA LYS A 619 -13.65 19.31 -30.58
C LYS A 619 -14.07 20.76 -30.27
N GLN A 620 -14.93 21.36 -31.13
CA GLN A 620 -15.37 22.74 -30.94
C GLN A 620 -16.15 22.90 -29.63
N PHE A 621 -16.99 21.94 -29.28
CA PHE A 621 -17.74 21.97 -28.03
C PHE A 621 -16.79 21.79 -26.82
N ALA A 622 -15.81 20.92 -26.93
CA ALA A 622 -14.78 20.74 -25.89
C ALA A 622 -14.02 22.06 -25.62
N LEU A 623 -13.64 22.79 -26.69
CA LEU A 623 -12.98 24.10 -26.55
C LEU A 623 -13.92 25.16 -25.92
N GLN A 624 -15.20 25.16 -26.23
CA GLN A 624 -16.20 26.01 -25.56
C GLN A 624 -16.29 25.71 -24.06
N GLN A 625 -16.28 24.44 -23.67
CA GLN A 625 -16.27 24.04 -22.25
C GLN A 625 -15.00 24.53 -21.51
N ILE A 626 -13.84 24.45 -22.17
CA ILE A 626 -12.57 24.94 -21.62
C ILE A 626 -12.62 26.44 -21.37
N GLU A 627 -13.11 27.22 -22.37
CA GLU A 627 -13.21 28.68 -22.25
C GLU A 627 -14.24 29.10 -21.19
N ALA A 628 -15.41 28.44 -21.16
CA ALA A 628 -16.40 28.67 -20.11
C ALA A 628 -15.87 28.39 -18.71
N PHE A 629 -15.12 27.31 -18.55
CA PHE A 629 -14.47 26.97 -17.27
C PHE A 629 -13.43 28.01 -16.88
N LYS A 630 -12.59 28.42 -17.80
CA LYS A 630 -11.57 29.45 -17.58
C LYS A 630 -12.20 30.75 -17.10
N THR A 631 -13.20 31.24 -17.84
CA THR A 631 -13.91 32.48 -17.50
C THR A 631 -14.56 32.40 -16.12
N GLY A 632 -15.28 31.32 -15.80
CA GLY A 632 -15.94 31.15 -14.51
C GLY A 632 -14.95 31.00 -13.35
N SER A 633 -13.85 30.27 -13.54
CA SER A 633 -12.84 30.09 -12.51
C SER A 633 -12.02 31.36 -12.25
N GLU A 634 -11.67 32.12 -13.27
CA GLU A 634 -10.99 33.42 -13.13
C GLU A 634 -11.89 34.43 -12.38
N TYR A 635 -13.19 34.49 -12.74
CA TYR A 635 -14.17 35.32 -12.04
C TYR A 635 -14.22 34.99 -10.54
N LEU A 636 -14.33 33.72 -10.19
CA LEU A 636 -14.38 33.28 -8.79
C LEU A 636 -13.07 33.57 -8.05
N GLN A 637 -11.90 33.31 -8.63
CA GLN A 637 -10.62 33.60 -8.02
C GLN A 637 -10.42 35.09 -7.72
N GLN A 638 -10.75 35.93 -8.70
CA GLN A 638 -10.71 37.39 -8.52
C GLN A 638 -11.64 37.83 -7.40
N ALA A 639 -12.85 37.29 -7.36
CA ALA A 639 -13.83 37.63 -6.36
C ALA A 639 -13.50 37.11 -4.96
N LEU A 640 -12.86 35.94 -4.83
CA LEU A 640 -12.40 35.38 -3.57
C LEU A 640 -11.13 36.06 -3.03
N GLY A 641 -10.32 36.66 -3.91
CA GLY A 641 -9.09 37.37 -3.53
C GLY A 641 -7.91 36.45 -3.17
N TYR A 642 -7.98 35.17 -3.51
CA TYR A 642 -6.89 34.19 -3.37
C TYR A 642 -6.92 33.13 -4.46
N ARG A 643 -5.75 32.54 -4.72
CA ARG A 643 -5.60 31.47 -5.73
C ARG A 643 -6.22 30.18 -5.22
N VAL A 644 -6.98 29.49 -6.08
CA VAL A 644 -7.55 28.16 -5.86
C VAL A 644 -7.05 27.20 -6.94
N ILE A 645 -7.08 25.91 -6.67
CA ILE A 645 -6.70 24.87 -7.64
C ILE A 645 -7.80 24.76 -8.70
N CYS A 646 -7.49 24.96 -9.96
CA CYS A 646 -8.43 24.77 -11.07
C CYS A 646 -8.19 23.43 -11.75
N HIS A 647 -9.25 22.63 -12.00
CA HIS A 647 -9.11 21.35 -12.68
C HIS A 647 -10.32 20.98 -13.56
N LEU A 648 -10.03 20.61 -14.79
CA LEU A 648 -11.03 20.27 -15.80
C LEU A 648 -10.76 18.90 -16.42
N ALA A 649 -9.52 18.63 -16.84
CA ALA A 649 -9.13 17.45 -17.63
C ALA A 649 -9.39 16.13 -16.89
N ASN A 650 -10.06 15.19 -17.59
CA ASN A 650 -10.13 13.75 -17.26
C ASN A 650 -9.03 12.98 -18.03
N SER A 651 -9.00 11.64 -17.97
CA SER A 651 -7.97 10.80 -18.61
C SER A 651 -7.78 11.17 -20.10
N SER A 652 -8.85 11.24 -20.88
CA SER A 652 -8.76 11.53 -22.32
C SER A 652 -8.32 12.97 -22.60
N ALA A 653 -8.78 13.92 -21.78
CA ALA A 653 -8.39 15.32 -21.94
C ALA A 653 -6.92 15.58 -21.62
N ILE A 654 -6.28 14.79 -20.76
CA ILE A 654 -4.86 14.94 -20.45
C ILE A 654 -4.00 14.90 -21.73
N SER A 655 -4.33 13.98 -22.63
CA SER A 655 -3.61 13.82 -23.91
C SER A 655 -4.20 14.64 -25.04
N ASN A 656 -5.54 14.74 -25.15
CA ASN A 656 -6.21 15.36 -26.30
C ASN A 656 -6.29 16.88 -26.18
N TYR A 657 -6.28 17.43 -24.95
CA TYR A 657 -6.43 18.87 -24.67
C TYR A 657 -5.43 19.34 -23.61
N PRO A 658 -4.13 19.46 -23.93
CA PRO A 658 -3.10 19.88 -22.95
C PRO A 658 -3.43 21.20 -22.23
N ASP A 659 -4.07 22.14 -22.92
CA ASP A 659 -4.48 23.44 -22.36
C ASP A 659 -5.57 23.32 -21.30
N ALA A 660 -6.28 22.17 -21.20
CA ALA A 660 -7.29 21.90 -20.18
C ALA A 660 -6.71 21.33 -18.86
N GLN A 661 -5.40 21.17 -18.75
CA GLN A 661 -4.79 20.60 -17.54
C GLN A 661 -4.91 21.54 -16.34
N PHE A 662 -4.81 22.86 -16.53
CA PHE A 662 -4.82 23.88 -15.49
C PHE A 662 -3.84 23.54 -14.32
N ASP A 663 -4.29 23.68 -13.05
CA ASP A 663 -3.44 23.37 -11.89
C ASP A 663 -3.45 21.88 -11.50
N MET A 664 -4.50 21.13 -11.89
CA MET A 664 -4.62 19.70 -11.54
C MET A 664 -5.43 18.95 -12.62
N VAL A 665 -5.12 17.67 -12.81
CA VAL A 665 -5.89 16.76 -13.68
C VAL A 665 -6.50 15.60 -12.88
N ARG A 666 -7.52 14.94 -13.46
CA ARG A 666 -8.22 13.80 -12.85
C ARG A 666 -8.03 12.54 -13.68
N LEU A 667 -7.06 11.71 -13.31
CA LEU A 667 -6.80 10.43 -13.96
C LEU A 667 -7.82 9.38 -13.48
N GLY A 668 -8.57 8.83 -14.41
CA GLY A 668 -9.57 7.78 -14.18
C GLY A 668 -9.20 6.49 -14.91
N ILE A 669 -9.93 6.14 -15.94
CA ILE A 669 -9.85 4.84 -16.64
C ILE A 669 -8.48 4.59 -17.28
N GLY A 670 -7.77 5.64 -17.69
CA GLY A 670 -6.41 5.51 -18.23
C GLY A 670 -5.42 4.84 -17.27
N LEU A 671 -5.62 5.02 -15.94
CA LEU A 671 -4.82 4.31 -14.94
C LEU A 671 -4.95 2.78 -15.09
N TYR A 672 -6.14 2.32 -15.46
CA TYR A 672 -6.48 0.90 -15.60
C TYR A 672 -6.13 0.32 -16.97
N GLY A 673 -5.34 1.05 -17.78
CA GLY A 673 -4.81 0.57 -19.05
C GLY A 673 -5.77 0.70 -20.23
N ILE A 674 -6.76 1.59 -20.14
CA ILE A 674 -7.81 1.75 -21.16
C ILE A 674 -7.82 3.19 -21.64
N SER A 675 -7.67 3.38 -22.96
CA SER A 675 -7.82 4.66 -23.65
C SER A 675 -8.67 4.51 -24.91
N ASN A 676 -9.57 5.46 -25.16
CA ASN A 676 -10.31 5.55 -26.42
C ASN A 676 -9.47 6.15 -27.56
N ASN A 677 -8.28 6.66 -27.27
CA ASN A 677 -7.35 7.17 -28.27
C ASN A 677 -6.50 6.01 -28.83
N PRO A 678 -6.64 5.62 -30.11
CA PRO A 678 -5.90 4.53 -30.71
C PRO A 678 -4.37 4.72 -30.70
N ALA A 679 -3.90 5.96 -30.69
CA ALA A 679 -2.47 6.27 -30.61
C ALA A 679 -1.92 6.14 -29.19
N GLU A 680 -2.77 6.27 -28.18
CA GLU A 680 -2.41 6.18 -26.76
C GLU A 680 -2.50 4.74 -26.23
N GLN A 681 -3.52 3.97 -26.66
CA GLN A 681 -3.79 2.62 -26.16
C GLN A 681 -2.56 1.70 -26.18
N PRO A 682 -1.71 1.67 -27.22
CA PRO A 682 -0.51 0.80 -27.24
C PRO A 682 0.55 1.15 -26.21
N ALA A 683 0.53 2.37 -25.66
CA ALA A 683 1.48 2.82 -24.64
C ALA A 683 1.03 2.49 -23.22
N LEU A 684 -0.18 1.97 -23.05
CA LEU A 684 -0.74 1.58 -21.76
C LEU A 684 -0.63 0.07 -21.57
N GLU A 685 -0.39 -0.35 -20.35
CA GLU A 685 -0.32 -1.77 -19.97
C GLU A 685 -1.67 -2.25 -19.39
N GLN A 686 -2.01 -3.50 -19.72
CA GLN A 686 -3.20 -4.19 -19.21
C GLN A 686 -3.09 -4.39 -17.68
N VAL A 687 -4.07 -3.90 -16.94
CA VAL A 687 -4.08 -3.97 -15.47
C VAL A 687 -4.86 -5.17 -14.96
N GLY A 688 -6.07 -5.38 -15.45
CA GLY A 688 -6.98 -6.41 -14.94
C GLY A 688 -7.15 -7.56 -15.93
N ILE A 689 -7.05 -8.81 -15.44
CA ILE A 689 -7.30 -10.03 -16.21
C ILE A 689 -8.30 -10.89 -15.43
N LEU A 690 -9.47 -11.16 -16.03
CA LEU A 690 -10.47 -12.04 -15.42
C LEU A 690 -10.26 -13.46 -15.90
N LYS A 691 -10.01 -14.36 -14.95
CA LYS A 691 -9.72 -15.78 -15.19
C LYS A 691 -10.69 -16.68 -14.45
N SER A 692 -10.93 -17.85 -15.01
CA SER A 692 -11.67 -18.96 -14.41
C SER A 692 -11.03 -20.29 -14.83
N VAL A 693 -11.76 -21.39 -14.66
CA VAL A 693 -11.33 -22.74 -15.06
C VAL A 693 -12.45 -23.48 -15.78
N ILE A 694 -12.12 -24.58 -16.42
CA ILE A 694 -13.10 -25.51 -16.98
C ILE A 694 -13.61 -26.42 -15.86
N SER A 695 -14.92 -26.38 -15.56
CA SER A 695 -15.52 -27.27 -14.56
C SER A 695 -15.87 -28.64 -15.11
N GLN A 696 -16.30 -28.72 -16.37
CA GLN A 696 -16.70 -29.97 -17.01
C GLN A 696 -16.62 -29.86 -18.52
N ILE A 697 -16.25 -30.98 -19.18
CA ILE A 697 -16.31 -31.11 -20.62
C ILE A 697 -17.30 -32.21 -20.99
N ARG A 698 -18.21 -31.92 -21.96
CA ARG A 698 -19.19 -32.89 -22.49
C ARG A 698 -19.17 -32.89 -24.00
N THR A 699 -19.42 -34.09 -24.60
CA THR A 699 -19.71 -34.21 -26.03
C THR A 699 -21.22 -34.22 -26.22
N ILE A 700 -21.73 -33.35 -27.08
CA ILE A 700 -23.14 -33.34 -27.51
C ILE A 700 -23.24 -33.78 -28.96
N GLN A 701 -24.40 -34.37 -29.35
CA GLN A 701 -24.64 -34.85 -30.71
C GLN A 701 -25.38 -33.79 -31.52
N ALA A 702 -25.42 -33.95 -32.87
CA ALA A 702 -26.24 -33.12 -33.71
C ALA A 702 -27.72 -33.18 -33.26
N GLY A 703 -28.38 -32.03 -33.22
CA GLY A 703 -29.77 -31.88 -32.73
C GLY A 703 -29.90 -31.63 -31.25
N GLU A 704 -28.85 -31.85 -30.44
CA GLU A 704 -28.88 -31.51 -29.01
C GLU A 704 -28.66 -30.02 -28.79
N SER A 705 -29.21 -29.49 -27.70
CA SER A 705 -29.21 -28.04 -27.39
C SER A 705 -28.44 -27.74 -26.13
N VAL A 706 -27.88 -26.49 -26.04
CA VAL A 706 -27.13 -26.01 -24.91
C VAL A 706 -27.85 -24.83 -24.25
N GLY A 707 -27.98 -24.87 -22.90
CA GLY A 707 -28.44 -23.81 -22.06
C GLY A 707 -29.94 -23.50 -22.10
N TYR A 708 -30.32 -22.46 -21.37
CA TYR A 708 -31.72 -22.04 -21.26
C TYR A 708 -32.35 -21.60 -22.58
N GLY A 709 -33.61 -22.04 -22.81
CA GLY A 709 -34.40 -21.66 -23.99
C GLY A 709 -33.95 -22.36 -25.27
N ARG A 710 -33.02 -23.32 -25.17
CA ARG A 710 -32.49 -24.08 -26.31
C ARG A 710 -32.05 -23.17 -27.48
N ARG A 711 -31.45 -22.02 -27.16
CA ARG A 711 -31.05 -21.00 -28.17
C ARG A 711 -29.88 -21.42 -29.05
N PHE A 712 -29.15 -22.44 -28.63
CA PHE A 712 -28.11 -23.09 -29.41
C PHE A 712 -28.47 -24.54 -29.59
N VAL A 713 -28.47 -25.02 -30.83
CA VAL A 713 -28.66 -26.42 -31.22
C VAL A 713 -27.47 -26.83 -32.06
N ALA A 714 -26.82 -27.92 -31.71
CA ALA A 714 -25.66 -28.41 -32.44
C ALA A 714 -26.06 -28.96 -33.81
N ASP A 715 -25.37 -28.57 -34.85
CA ASP A 715 -25.53 -29.06 -36.23
C ASP A 715 -24.69 -30.31 -36.49
N LYS A 716 -23.72 -30.56 -35.64
CA LYS A 716 -22.75 -31.67 -35.66
C LYS A 716 -22.33 -31.98 -34.23
N PRO A 717 -21.64 -33.13 -34.00
CA PRO A 717 -21.08 -33.43 -32.70
C PRO A 717 -20.07 -32.34 -32.27
N LEU A 718 -20.25 -31.82 -31.04
CA LEU A 718 -19.42 -30.77 -30.47
C LEU A 718 -18.94 -31.14 -29.06
N LYS A 719 -17.74 -30.68 -28.70
CA LYS A 719 -17.27 -30.69 -27.31
C LYS A 719 -17.57 -29.33 -26.64
N ILE A 720 -18.36 -29.39 -25.57
CA ILE A 720 -18.79 -28.22 -24.82
C ILE A 720 -18.12 -28.20 -23.45
N ALA A 721 -17.41 -27.13 -23.11
CA ALA A 721 -16.87 -26.89 -21.78
C ALA A 721 -17.79 -25.96 -21.00
N THR A 722 -18.03 -26.29 -19.74
CA THR A 722 -18.76 -25.43 -18.76
C THR A 722 -17.74 -24.68 -17.90
N ILE A 723 -17.92 -23.39 -17.76
CA ILE A 723 -17.06 -22.48 -16.99
C ILE A 723 -17.89 -21.90 -15.85
N PRO A 724 -17.39 -21.92 -14.57
CA PRO A 724 -18.16 -21.50 -13.38
C PRO A 724 -18.11 -19.98 -13.21
N VAL A 725 -18.61 -19.25 -14.21
CA VAL A 725 -18.75 -17.81 -14.21
C VAL A 725 -19.98 -17.39 -15.02
N GLY A 726 -20.76 -16.47 -14.50
CA GLY A 726 -21.99 -16.03 -15.16
C GLY A 726 -22.29 -14.55 -14.97
N TYR A 727 -23.55 -14.16 -15.20
CA TYR A 727 -23.92 -12.76 -15.11
C TYR A 727 -23.93 -12.23 -13.67
N ALA A 728 -24.03 -13.07 -12.65
CA ALA A 728 -23.88 -12.65 -11.26
C ALA A 728 -22.43 -12.33 -10.86
N ASP A 729 -21.45 -12.77 -11.68
CA ASP A 729 -20.05 -12.41 -11.56
C ASP A 729 -19.71 -11.13 -12.32
N GLY A 730 -20.63 -10.64 -13.16
CA GLY A 730 -20.45 -9.44 -13.94
C GLY A 730 -20.27 -9.66 -15.44
N ILE A 731 -20.42 -10.90 -15.94
CA ILE A 731 -20.37 -11.18 -17.39
C ILE A 731 -21.73 -10.87 -18.01
N SER A 732 -21.79 -9.89 -18.92
CA SER A 732 -23.03 -9.53 -19.58
C SER A 732 -23.70 -10.73 -20.25
N ARG A 733 -24.99 -10.93 -19.98
CA ARG A 733 -25.75 -12.00 -20.62
C ARG A 733 -25.81 -11.87 -22.14
N GLN A 734 -25.65 -10.64 -22.65
CA GLN A 734 -25.59 -10.36 -24.10
C GLN A 734 -24.32 -10.90 -24.76
N TRP A 735 -23.24 -11.15 -23.99
CA TRP A 735 -22.00 -11.74 -24.48
C TRP A 735 -22.14 -13.21 -24.89
N GLY A 736 -23.28 -13.87 -24.60
CA GLY A 736 -23.64 -15.23 -24.99
C GLY A 736 -24.12 -15.36 -26.44
N ASN A 737 -24.65 -16.54 -26.76
CA ASN A 737 -25.30 -16.89 -28.05
C ASN A 737 -24.40 -16.63 -29.27
N GLY A 738 -23.11 -16.94 -29.19
CA GLY A 738 -22.15 -16.80 -30.29
C GLY A 738 -21.58 -15.40 -30.52
N LEU A 739 -22.00 -14.37 -29.76
CA LEU A 739 -21.44 -13.03 -29.87
C LEU A 739 -20.01 -12.96 -29.30
N GLY A 740 -19.83 -13.57 -28.14
CA GLY A 740 -18.58 -13.53 -27.41
C GLY A 740 -17.82 -14.84 -27.39
N TYR A 741 -16.63 -14.77 -26.87
CA TYR A 741 -15.74 -15.91 -26.66
C TYR A 741 -14.92 -15.75 -25.38
N VAL A 742 -14.32 -16.83 -24.97
CA VAL A 742 -13.26 -16.86 -23.95
C VAL A 742 -11.98 -17.40 -24.56
N THR A 743 -10.84 -17.25 -23.91
CA THR A 743 -9.57 -17.77 -24.39
C THR A 743 -9.09 -18.93 -23.52
N ILE A 744 -8.79 -20.07 -24.16
CA ILE A 744 -8.24 -21.29 -23.55
C ILE A 744 -6.96 -21.65 -24.28
N HIS A 745 -5.84 -21.74 -23.57
CA HIS A 745 -4.50 -22.00 -24.17
C HIS A 745 -4.17 -21.06 -25.35
N GLY A 746 -4.56 -19.78 -25.25
CA GLY A 746 -4.34 -18.78 -26.29
C GLY A 746 -5.29 -18.90 -27.50
N LYS A 747 -6.28 -19.82 -27.49
CA LYS A 747 -7.24 -20.03 -28.57
C LYS A 747 -8.62 -19.53 -28.18
N PRO A 748 -9.35 -18.84 -29.09
CA PRO A 748 -10.70 -18.38 -28.81
C PRO A 748 -11.68 -19.56 -28.80
N ALA A 749 -12.49 -19.68 -27.76
CA ALA A 749 -13.57 -20.64 -27.60
C ALA A 749 -14.92 -19.88 -27.56
N PRO A 750 -15.75 -19.95 -28.61
CA PRO A 750 -17.03 -19.21 -28.69
C PRO A 750 -17.99 -19.63 -27.57
N ILE A 751 -18.69 -18.65 -27.00
CA ILE A 751 -19.75 -18.89 -26.02
C ILE A 751 -21.00 -19.38 -26.74
N VAL A 752 -21.47 -20.57 -26.40
CA VAL A 752 -22.66 -21.20 -27.00
C VAL A 752 -23.85 -21.16 -26.04
N GLY A 753 -25.02 -20.85 -26.58
CA GLY A 753 -26.21 -20.66 -25.77
C GLY A 753 -26.18 -19.44 -24.86
N SER A 754 -27.17 -19.36 -23.98
CA SER A 754 -27.31 -18.21 -23.06
C SER A 754 -26.41 -18.37 -21.85
N ILE A 755 -25.74 -17.29 -21.45
CA ILE A 755 -25.02 -17.22 -20.17
C ILE A 755 -26.02 -17.36 -19.01
N CYS A 756 -25.70 -18.23 -18.06
CA CYS A 756 -26.48 -18.47 -16.86
C CYS A 756 -26.08 -17.52 -15.71
N MET A 757 -26.71 -17.66 -14.55
CA MET A 757 -26.37 -16.84 -13.38
C MET A 757 -24.91 -17.07 -12.94
N ASP A 758 -24.46 -18.31 -12.86
CA ASP A 758 -23.18 -18.71 -12.28
C ASP A 758 -22.31 -19.52 -13.27
N MET A 759 -22.77 -19.74 -14.52
CA MET A 759 -22.08 -20.56 -15.51
C MET A 759 -22.26 -20.05 -16.93
N LEU A 760 -21.28 -20.30 -17.77
CA LEU A 760 -21.40 -20.19 -19.22
C LEU A 760 -20.79 -21.44 -19.89
N MET A 761 -21.16 -21.68 -21.13
CA MET A 761 -20.75 -22.83 -21.92
C MET A 761 -20.03 -22.31 -23.17
N VAL A 762 -18.96 -23.02 -23.57
CA VAL A 762 -18.14 -22.67 -24.74
C VAL A 762 -17.89 -23.89 -25.61
N ASP A 763 -17.78 -23.69 -26.91
CA ASP A 763 -17.37 -24.72 -27.85
C ASP A 763 -15.84 -24.89 -27.84
N VAL A 764 -15.38 -26.07 -27.44
CA VAL A 764 -13.95 -26.40 -27.37
C VAL A 764 -13.57 -27.53 -28.34
N THR A 765 -14.39 -27.81 -29.38
CA THR A 765 -14.23 -28.93 -30.31
C THR A 765 -12.85 -28.96 -30.97
N GLY A 766 -12.30 -27.78 -31.29
CA GLY A 766 -10.96 -27.65 -31.91
C GLY A 766 -9.83 -27.35 -30.92
N ILE A 767 -10.08 -27.46 -29.62
CA ILE A 767 -9.12 -27.06 -28.57
C ILE A 767 -8.78 -28.30 -27.74
N VAL A 768 -7.48 -28.60 -27.62
CA VAL A 768 -7.02 -29.61 -26.66
C VAL A 768 -7.04 -29.01 -25.29
N CYS A 769 -7.97 -29.46 -24.44
CA CYS A 769 -8.12 -28.98 -23.06
C CYS A 769 -8.75 -30.09 -22.20
N GLU A 770 -8.60 -29.92 -20.87
CA GLU A 770 -9.14 -30.80 -19.84
C GLU A 770 -9.83 -30.00 -18.71
N GLU A 771 -10.59 -30.71 -17.87
CA GLU A 771 -11.21 -30.11 -16.68
C GLU A 771 -10.12 -29.59 -15.74
N GLY A 772 -10.29 -28.35 -15.22
CA GLY A 772 -9.28 -27.63 -14.44
C GLY A 772 -8.41 -26.67 -15.25
N ASP A 773 -8.41 -26.75 -16.58
CA ASP A 773 -7.65 -25.81 -17.41
C ASP A 773 -8.11 -24.38 -17.24
N ARG A 774 -7.14 -23.44 -17.28
CA ARG A 774 -7.40 -22.01 -17.12
C ARG A 774 -8.12 -21.40 -18.33
N VAL A 775 -9.09 -20.56 -18.04
CA VAL A 775 -9.89 -19.83 -19.01
C VAL A 775 -9.76 -18.35 -18.75
N GLN A 776 -9.46 -17.56 -19.78
CA GLN A 776 -9.45 -16.10 -19.72
C GLN A 776 -10.76 -15.56 -20.28
N LEU A 777 -11.51 -14.83 -19.45
CA LEU A 777 -12.79 -14.19 -19.80
C LEU A 777 -12.56 -12.86 -20.47
N PHE A 778 -11.64 -12.04 -19.94
CA PHE A 778 -11.07 -10.88 -20.60
C PHE A 778 -9.64 -10.61 -20.08
N GLY A 779 -8.89 -9.87 -20.88
CA GLY A 779 -7.49 -9.53 -20.64
C GLY A 779 -6.86 -9.18 -21.98
N ASP A 780 -5.83 -9.91 -22.38
CA ASP A 780 -5.20 -9.71 -23.70
C ASP A 780 -6.13 -10.10 -24.85
N SER A 781 -6.96 -11.14 -24.65
CA SER A 781 -7.98 -11.60 -25.62
C SER A 781 -9.07 -12.41 -24.92
N PRO A 782 -10.38 -12.01 -25.01
CA PRO A 782 -10.83 -10.73 -25.53
C PRO A 782 -10.36 -9.56 -24.68
N THR A 783 -10.17 -8.40 -25.29
CA THR A 783 -9.92 -7.17 -24.55
C THR A 783 -11.22 -6.58 -24.04
N VAL A 784 -11.16 -5.79 -22.96
CA VAL A 784 -12.32 -5.03 -22.44
C VAL A 784 -12.87 -4.08 -23.51
N MET A 785 -12.00 -3.50 -24.34
CA MET A 785 -12.39 -2.63 -25.46
C MET A 785 -13.19 -3.39 -26.52
N GLU A 786 -12.72 -4.57 -26.92
CA GLU A 786 -13.43 -5.44 -27.86
C GLU A 786 -14.81 -5.85 -27.32
N MET A 787 -14.87 -6.23 -26.04
CA MET A 787 -16.15 -6.57 -25.41
C MET A 787 -17.10 -5.37 -25.39
N ALA A 788 -16.62 -4.18 -25.05
CA ALA A 788 -17.43 -2.97 -25.02
C ALA A 788 -18.00 -2.65 -26.41
N GLN A 789 -17.18 -2.74 -27.46
CA GLN A 789 -17.60 -2.49 -28.83
C GLN A 789 -18.68 -3.48 -29.28
N LYS A 790 -18.49 -4.78 -29.08
CA LYS A 790 -19.46 -5.82 -29.46
C LYS A 790 -20.76 -5.77 -28.65
N LEU A 791 -20.68 -5.34 -27.39
CA LEU A 791 -21.83 -5.18 -26.51
C LEU A 791 -22.55 -3.83 -26.68
N HIS A 792 -22.05 -2.95 -27.53
CA HIS A 792 -22.53 -1.58 -27.71
C HIS A 792 -22.60 -0.79 -26.40
N THR A 793 -21.54 -0.90 -25.60
CA THR A 793 -21.37 -0.20 -24.33
C THR A 793 -19.96 0.40 -24.21
N ILE A 794 -19.59 0.84 -23.00
CA ILE A 794 -18.29 1.44 -22.70
C ILE A 794 -17.45 0.55 -21.78
N PRO A 795 -16.12 0.60 -21.88
CA PRO A 795 -15.21 -0.19 -21.04
C PRO A 795 -15.45 -0.05 -19.53
N TYR A 796 -15.88 1.15 -19.09
CA TYR A 796 -16.23 1.43 -17.69
C TYR A 796 -17.29 0.47 -17.15
N GLU A 797 -18.36 0.20 -17.91
CA GLU A 797 -19.46 -0.68 -17.49
C GLU A 797 -18.94 -2.12 -17.29
N ILE A 798 -18.06 -2.58 -18.17
CA ILE A 798 -17.53 -3.94 -18.10
C ILE A 798 -16.67 -4.12 -16.83
N ILE A 799 -15.67 -3.24 -16.61
CA ILE A 799 -14.76 -3.42 -15.48
C ILE A 799 -15.43 -3.14 -14.13
N THR A 800 -16.34 -2.15 -14.06
CA THR A 800 -17.07 -1.84 -12.81
C THR A 800 -18.19 -2.85 -12.53
N GLY A 801 -18.65 -3.57 -13.56
CA GLY A 801 -19.68 -4.62 -13.45
C GLY A 801 -19.18 -5.90 -12.78
N ILE A 802 -17.87 -6.11 -12.67
CA ILE A 802 -17.31 -7.30 -12.01
C ILE A 802 -17.69 -7.32 -10.54
N SER A 803 -18.49 -8.31 -10.16
CA SER A 803 -19.03 -8.47 -8.82
C SER A 803 -17.95 -8.56 -7.76
N GLN A 804 -18.22 -8.02 -6.56
CA GLN A 804 -17.29 -8.12 -5.41
C GLN A 804 -17.11 -9.57 -4.92
N ARG A 805 -17.98 -10.51 -5.29
CA ARG A 805 -17.80 -11.94 -4.99
C ARG A 805 -16.63 -12.56 -5.77
N VAL A 806 -16.23 -11.98 -6.92
CA VAL A 806 -15.01 -12.37 -7.64
C VAL A 806 -13.80 -11.87 -6.86
N LYS A 807 -12.92 -12.77 -6.43
CA LYS A 807 -11.72 -12.43 -5.64
C LYS A 807 -10.73 -11.62 -6.48
N ARG A 808 -10.22 -10.50 -5.94
CA ARG A 808 -9.13 -9.71 -6.55
C ARG A 808 -7.79 -10.23 -6.02
N ILE A 809 -6.88 -10.52 -6.92
CA ILE A 809 -5.52 -10.97 -6.61
C ILE A 809 -4.55 -9.93 -7.13
N PHE A 810 -3.86 -9.25 -6.23
CA PHE A 810 -2.87 -8.22 -6.57
C PHE A 810 -1.49 -8.86 -6.66
N TYR A 811 -0.78 -8.61 -7.77
CA TYR A 811 0.56 -9.13 -7.96
C TYR A 811 1.50 -8.07 -8.52
N ARG A 812 2.81 -8.33 -8.37
CA ARG A 812 3.91 -7.59 -8.98
C ARG A 812 4.80 -8.59 -9.69
N GLU A 813 5.07 -8.37 -10.94
CA GLU A 813 6.04 -9.15 -11.72
C GLU A 813 7.48 -8.76 -11.39
#